data_e39b959bdd6078ec4a300059ba8d8db8
#
_entry.id   e39b959bdd6078ec4a300059ba8d8db8
#
_cell.length_a   1.000
_cell.length_b   1.000
_cell.length_c   1.000
_cell.angle_alpha   90.00
_cell.angle_beta   90.00
_cell.angle_gamma   90.00
#
_symmetry.space_group_name_H-M   'P 1'
#
loop_
_entity.id
_entity.type
_entity.pdbx_description
1 polymer ?
#
loop_
_entity_poly.entity_id
_entity_poly.type
_entity_poly.pdbx_seq_one_letter_code
_entity_poly.pdbx_strand_id
1 'polypeptide(L)'
;MKSMRKALKNILAVLLILAFLLSGCTPEDKVCAKHFDNDENGVCDKCYSSVFVYFDIYSLSDLYGSDTDTKKLCSYLENAQKNKKNFLLLSAGNMHGENGSTVSQLNGIHVSAMAPGLNELSEKKVNTSEEIPFIAINVYDKITHTRAEAFSPSVIIEKDGIKIGVIGAVADIELDSDSLYLKTGFELTALVKAESEKLRKEGALFIIYLLHGGYDADHTENVQTLTDKQISSYYEPSLSDGYVDIVFEGGTAHSYRLRDSRGVYHLQCSGEDSFGITHAEVAVNTASDTASVRFAELIETENYIPPADTSEPTETPDQSENGENSRPEQNECAKHSDKNNDGSCDLCSISVLVYLDFYGINDLHGKLADTDSQPGVDELTSYLKNARKNDDNAFFISAGDMWQGSSESNLTKGQILTDWMNELDFTCMALGNHEYDWGEEYIEQNYEIANFPFLAVNIYDKDTNKLAKYCRPSVMVQADGVDIGFIGAIGDCYSSIAADKREDVYFKVGSSLTELVKAESKKLRNAGADFIVYIIHDGYGNSSGNYDKSVTASQISSYYDISLSNGYVDLVFEGHTHQGYILKDEYGVYHLQNRGDNKGGISHAEVVLNTVTNRAEVDAELVSHSQYTGMSGDSSVEDLLEKYDDIISPANKVIGYNKSYKNSYYLCQLMADLYYDIGVEEWGDEYDIVLGGGYLSTRSPYNLSAGDVTYADVQALFPFDNQLLLCSIKGVYLKSRFFATGNNDYYICYDDYGNYVKQNLNPSATYYVIVDSYTAYYAPNHLTVVEEYAPDIFPRDLLAQHIKDGGLS
;
A
#
# COMPACT_ATOMS: atom_id res chain seq x y z
N MET A 1 -6.70 51.26 39.74
CA MET A 1 -7.47 50.95 38.51
C MET A 1 -6.98 49.74 37.69
N LYS A 2 -5.66 49.50 37.53
CA LYS A 2 -5.17 48.30 36.81
C LYS A 2 -5.42 46.98 37.54
N SER A 3 -5.37 46.96 38.88
CA SER A 3 -5.63 45.80 39.72
C SER A 3 -7.13 45.38 39.72
N MET A 4 -8.04 46.35 39.75
CA MET A 4 -9.50 46.10 39.69
C MET A 4 -9.95 45.54 38.32
N ARG A 5 -9.30 45.95 37.19
CA ARG A 5 -9.61 45.40 35.86
C ARG A 5 -9.17 43.95 35.70
N LYS A 6 -8.09 43.55 36.37
CA LYS A 6 -7.61 42.16 36.36
C LYS A 6 -8.51 41.26 37.21
N ALA A 7 -8.96 41.75 38.34
CA ALA A 7 -9.95 41.05 39.20
C ALA A 7 -11.32 40.88 38.49
N LEU A 8 -11.77 41.91 37.77
CA LEU A 8 -13.04 41.87 37.04
C LEU A 8 -13.02 40.91 35.85
N LYS A 9 -11.83 40.82 35.13
CA LYS A 9 -11.67 39.82 34.06
C LYS A 9 -11.62 38.38 34.58
N ASN A 10 -11.00 38.13 35.71
CA ASN A 10 -10.99 36.81 36.32
C ASN A 10 -12.35 36.41 36.90
N ILE A 11 -13.13 37.35 37.44
CA ILE A 11 -14.51 37.10 37.87
C ILE A 11 -15.43 36.87 36.69
N LEU A 12 -15.25 37.57 35.56
CA LEU A 12 -16.03 37.35 34.36
C LEU A 12 -15.70 35.99 33.70
N ALA A 13 -14.43 35.56 33.72
CA ALA A 13 -14.00 34.23 33.25
C ALA A 13 -14.56 33.11 34.13
N VAL A 14 -14.58 33.29 35.46
CA VAL A 14 -15.18 32.31 36.40
C VAL A 14 -16.70 32.27 36.28
N LEU A 15 -17.36 33.41 36.04
CA LEU A 15 -18.80 33.46 35.77
C LEU A 15 -19.18 32.85 34.39
N LEU A 16 -18.33 32.96 33.39
CA LEU A 16 -18.51 32.28 32.11
C LEU A 16 -18.31 30.76 32.24
N ILE A 17 -17.35 30.32 33.04
CA ILE A 17 -17.14 28.89 33.35
C ILE A 17 -18.28 28.33 34.21
N LEU A 18 -18.79 29.11 35.20
CA LEU A 18 -19.95 28.70 35.97
C LEU A 18 -21.27 28.77 35.18
N ALA A 19 -21.40 29.66 34.20
CA ALA A 19 -22.54 29.67 33.29
C ALA A 19 -22.51 28.47 32.31
N PHE A 20 -21.32 27.98 31.93
CA PHE A 20 -21.16 26.73 31.20
C PHE A 20 -21.44 25.48 32.04
N LEU A 21 -21.18 25.55 33.38
CA LEU A 21 -21.43 24.44 34.31
C LEU A 21 -22.85 24.43 34.87
N LEU A 22 -23.62 25.51 34.67
CA LEU A 22 -25.02 25.65 35.14
C LEU A 22 -26.03 25.56 34.00
N SER A 23 -25.63 25.52 32.74
CA SER A 23 -26.45 24.99 31.66
C SER A 23 -26.37 23.47 31.68
N GLY A 24 -27.02 22.87 32.67
CA GLY A 24 -27.29 21.43 32.65
C GLY A 24 -28.12 21.11 31.41
N CYS A 25 -27.46 20.80 30.30
CA CYS A 25 -28.04 20.02 29.22
C CYS A 25 -28.00 18.57 29.69
N THR A 26 -29.15 18.07 30.15
CA THR A 26 -29.42 16.64 30.06
C THR A 26 -29.23 16.21 28.63
N PRO A 27 -28.63 15.06 28.35
CA PRO A 27 -28.49 14.51 27.00
C PRO A 27 -29.83 13.94 26.54
N GLU A 28 -30.73 14.83 26.14
CA GLU A 28 -31.93 14.47 25.39
C GLU A 28 -31.74 14.98 23.95
N ASP A 29 -31.54 14.04 23.04
CA ASP A 29 -31.83 14.06 21.62
C ASP A 29 -31.58 15.39 20.87
N LYS A 30 -30.31 15.75 20.65
CA LYS A 30 -29.99 16.69 19.60
C LYS A 30 -29.37 15.91 18.42
N VAL A 31 -30.22 15.28 17.64
CA VAL A 31 -29.83 14.87 16.28
C VAL A 31 -29.50 16.15 15.50
N CYS A 32 -28.25 16.32 15.08
CA CYS A 32 -27.87 17.43 14.23
C CYS A 32 -28.54 17.27 12.87
N ALA A 33 -29.16 18.35 12.36
CA ALA A 33 -29.69 18.33 10.99
C ALA A 33 -28.59 18.20 9.91
N LYS A 34 -27.38 18.56 10.26
CA LYS A 34 -26.13 18.29 9.52
C LYS A 34 -25.01 18.13 10.55
N HIS A 35 -24.21 17.11 10.40
CA HIS A 35 -23.02 16.88 11.21
C HIS A 35 -21.89 17.84 10.81
N PHE A 36 -21.00 18.10 11.74
CA PHE A 36 -19.80 18.93 11.56
C PHE A 36 -18.67 18.22 12.29
N ASP A 37 -17.64 17.90 11.55
CA ASP A 37 -16.43 17.25 12.03
C ASP A 37 -15.26 18.07 11.48
N ASN A 38 -14.87 19.15 12.20
CA ASN A 38 -13.86 20.07 11.71
C ASN A 38 -12.44 19.62 12.07
N ASP A 39 -12.33 18.68 12.99
CA ASP A 39 -11.05 18.05 13.40
C ASP A 39 -10.89 16.64 12.80
N GLU A 40 -11.84 16.24 11.97
CA GLU A 40 -11.85 15.00 11.17
C GLU A 40 -11.66 13.72 12.00
N ASN A 41 -12.11 13.76 13.28
CA ASN A 41 -12.00 12.65 14.21
C ASN A 41 -13.13 11.62 14.12
N GLY A 42 -13.99 11.71 13.10
CA GLY A 42 -15.13 10.80 12.88
C GLY A 42 -16.32 11.03 13.81
N VAL A 43 -16.26 12.07 14.66
CA VAL A 43 -17.29 12.42 15.63
C VAL A 43 -17.77 13.85 15.41
N CYS A 44 -19.07 14.04 15.40
CA CYS A 44 -19.65 15.38 15.21
C CYS A 44 -19.32 16.32 16.37
N ASP A 45 -18.65 17.45 16.12
CA ASP A 45 -18.29 18.50 17.08
C ASP A 45 -19.45 19.05 17.91
N LYS A 46 -20.69 18.86 17.44
CA LYS A 46 -21.88 19.43 18.05
C LYS A 46 -22.73 18.44 18.84
N CYS A 47 -22.89 17.23 18.33
CA CYS A 47 -23.75 16.21 18.94
C CYS A 47 -22.98 15.02 19.49
N TYR A 48 -21.68 14.92 19.22
CA TYR A 48 -20.81 13.84 19.67
C TYR A 48 -21.21 12.44 19.19
N SER A 49 -21.98 12.38 18.09
CA SER A 49 -22.33 11.12 17.42
C SER A 49 -21.35 10.88 16.29
N SER A 50 -21.09 9.60 15.94
CA SER A 50 -20.34 9.24 14.73
C SER A 50 -20.92 9.95 13.52
N VAL A 51 -20.06 10.48 12.66
CA VAL A 51 -20.44 11.04 11.36
C VAL A 51 -20.56 9.99 10.27
N PHE A 52 -20.12 8.75 10.54
CA PHE A 52 -20.18 7.65 9.59
C PHE A 52 -21.50 6.88 9.69
N VAL A 53 -22.07 6.57 8.53
CA VAL A 53 -23.22 5.66 8.37
C VAL A 53 -22.77 4.51 7.45
N TYR A 54 -22.88 3.29 7.93
CA TYR A 54 -22.46 2.09 7.22
C TYR A 54 -23.62 1.41 6.51
N PHE A 55 -23.38 0.88 5.33
CA PHE A 55 -24.31 0.11 4.53
C PHE A 55 -23.71 -1.24 4.19
N ASP A 56 -24.43 -2.32 4.47
CA ASP A 56 -24.09 -3.68 4.02
C ASP A 56 -24.85 -3.98 2.73
N ILE A 57 -24.15 -4.05 1.63
CA ILE A 57 -24.71 -4.20 0.29
C ILE A 57 -24.39 -5.60 -0.23
N TYR A 58 -25.42 -6.40 -0.40
CA TYR A 58 -25.31 -7.75 -0.94
C TYR A 58 -25.81 -7.77 -2.38
N SER A 59 -25.15 -8.54 -3.25
CA SER A 59 -25.65 -8.77 -4.60
C SER A 59 -25.64 -10.25 -4.95
N LEU A 60 -26.66 -10.63 -5.70
CA LEU A 60 -26.88 -11.97 -6.25
C LEU A 60 -26.84 -11.91 -7.77
N SER A 61 -26.32 -12.97 -8.38
CA SER A 61 -26.47 -13.20 -9.82
C SER A 61 -26.55 -14.69 -10.12
N ASP A 62 -27.13 -15.03 -11.24
CA ASP A 62 -27.04 -16.38 -11.86
C ASP A 62 -27.39 -17.54 -10.92
N LEU A 63 -28.57 -17.51 -10.31
CA LEU A 63 -29.02 -18.54 -9.37
C LEU A 63 -29.38 -19.85 -10.05
N TYR A 64 -28.42 -20.74 -10.26
CA TYR A 64 -28.61 -22.07 -10.89
C TYR A 64 -28.55 -23.24 -9.88
N GLY A 65 -28.49 -22.98 -8.58
CA GLY A 65 -28.22 -23.97 -7.54
C GLY A 65 -29.38 -24.92 -7.18
N SER A 66 -29.09 -25.89 -6.33
CA SER A 66 -30.07 -26.84 -5.79
C SER A 66 -31.05 -26.19 -4.81
N ASP A 67 -32.26 -26.82 -4.62
CA ASP A 67 -33.22 -26.35 -3.61
C ASP A 67 -32.63 -26.24 -2.19
N THR A 68 -31.63 -27.07 -1.86
CA THR A 68 -30.99 -27.07 -0.55
C THR A 68 -30.09 -25.85 -0.37
N ASP A 69 -29.32 -25.49 -1.39
CA ASP A 69 -28.41 -24.39 -1.34
C ASP A 69 -29.16 -23.05 -1.39
N THR A 70 -30.22 -22.97 -2.17
CA THR A 70 -31.13 -21.81 -2.16
C THR A 70 -31.74 -21.57 -0.77
N LYS A 71 -32.09 -22.62 -0.02
CA LYS A 71 -32.59 -22.46 1.35
C LYS A 71 -31.53 -21.97 2.32
N LYS A 72 -30.30 -22.45 2.20
CA LYS A 72 -29.17 -21.94 3.00
C LYS A 72 -28.91 -20.47 2.70
N LEU A 73 -28.88 -20.10 1.40
CA LEU A 73 -28.76 -18.73 0.93
C LEU A 73 -29.84 -17.83 1.56
N CYS A 74 -31.12 -18.24 1.46
CA CYS A 74 -32.23 -17.49 2.07
C CYS A 74 -32.04 -17.31 3.58
N SER A 75 -31.65 -18.37 4.28
CA SER A 75 -31.42 -18.30 5.72
C SER A 75 -30.28 -17.33 6.09
N TYR A 76 -29.20 -17.34 5.31
CA TYR A 76 -28.09 -16.41 5.47
C TYR A 76 -28.55 -14.95 5.28
N LEU A 77 -29.21 -14.65 4.16
CA LEU A 77 -29.69 -13.31 3.84
C LEU A 77 -30.76 -12.81 4.81
N GLU A 78 -31.68 -13.70 5.27
CA GLU A 78 -32.65 -13.36 6.34
C GLU A 78 -31.95 -12.96 7.63
N ASN A 79 -30.86 -13.67 7.98
CA ASN A 79 -30.06 -13.34 9.15
C ASN A 79 -29.34 -12.00 8.96
N ALA A 80 -28.69 -11.79 7.80
CA ALA A 80 -28.07 -10.53 7.47
C ALA A 80 -29.07 -9.36 7.53
N GLN A 81 -30.26 -9.52 6.90
CA GLN A 81 -31.32 -8.49 6.93
C GLN A 81 -31.82 -8.15 8.34
N LYS A 82 -31.84 -9.12 9.26
CA LYS A 82 -32.25 -8.89 10.65
C LYS A 82 -31.19 -8.16 11.46
N ASN A 83 -29.91 -8.44 11.17
CA ASN A 83 -28.79 -8.02 12.00
C ASN A 83 -28.06 -6.77 11.48
N LYS A 84 -28.20 -6.45 10.19
CA LYS A 84 -27.56 -5.27 9.58
C LYS A 84 -28.55 -4.12 9.42
N LYS A 85 -28.28 -3.00 10.07
CA LYS A 85 -29.19 -1.83 10.13
C LYS A 85 -29.53 -1.28 8.75
N ASN A 86 -28.53 -1.16 7.89
CA ASN A 86 -28.64 -0.60 6.53
C ASN A 86 -28.40 -1.66 5.46
N PHE A 87 -28.96 -2.86 5.66
CA PHE A 87 -28.92 -3.95 4.71
C PHE A 87 -29.57 -3.57 3.38
N LEU A 88 -28.89 -3.80 2.28
CA LEU A 88 -29.40 -3.72 0.91
C LEU A 88 -29.13 -5.02 0.19
N LEU A 89 -30.13 -5.58 -0.46
CA LEU A 89 -29.97 -6.72 -1.36
C LEU A 89 -30.28 -6.28 -2.77
N LEU A 90 -29.35 -6.54 -3.68
CA LEU A 90 -29.40 -6.22 -5.11
C LEU A 90 -29.28 -7.49 -5.94
N SER A 91 -29.52 -7.39 -7.26
CA SER A 91 -29.26 -8.49 -8.18
C SER A 91 -28.72 -7.97 -9.52
N ALA A 92 -27.66 -8.65 -10.00
CA ALA A 92 -27.07 -8.43 -11.31
C ALA A 92 -27.63 -9.37 -12.40
N GLY A 93 -28.80 -9.95 -12.21
CA GLY A 93 -29.58 -10.67 -13.22
C GLY A 93 -29.56 -12.20 -13.13
N ASN A 94 -30.32 -12.83 -14.00
CA ASN A 94 -30.56 -14.29 -14.08
C ASN A 94 -31.07 -14.92 -12.76
N MET A 95 -32.02 -14.28 -12.14
CA MET A 95 -32.67 -14.73 -10.89
C MET A 95 -33.82 -15.71 -11.17
N HIS A 96 -34.31 -15.84 -12.41
CA HIS A 96 -35.33 -16.79 -12.81
C HIS A 96 -34.71 -18.05 -13.41
N GLY A 97 -34.74 -19.17 -12.69
CA GLY A 97 -34.38 -20.47 -13.24
C GLY A 97 -35.39 -20.96 -14.28
N GLU A 98 -35.01 -21.94 -15.12
CA GLU A 98 -35.87 -22.51 -16.18
C GLU A 98 -37.28 -22.95 -15.73
N ASN A 99 -37.49 -23.14 -14.43
CA ASN A 99 -38.74 -23.54 -13.80
C ASN A 99 -39.50 -22.42 -13.06
N GLY A 100 -39.09 -21.17 -13.13
CA GLY A 100 -39.79 -19.98 -12.61
C GLY A 100 -39.89 -19.88 -11.10
N SER A 101 -39.02 -20.57 -10.32
CA SER A 101 -39.22 -20.76 -8.89
C SER A 101 -38.34 -19.91 -7.95
N THR A 102 -37.27 -19.29 -8.46
CA THR A 102 -36.19 -18.80 -7.57
C THR A 102 -36.51 -17.47 -6.85
N VAL A 103 -37.17 -16.54 -7.53
CA VAL A 103 -37.58 -15.26 -6.88
C VAL A 103 -38.67 -15.47 -5.82
N SER A 104 -39.55 -16.45 -6.01
CA SER A 104 -40.58 -16.81 -5.03
C SER A 104 -40.03 -17.48 -3.77
N GLN A 105 -38.79 -18.01 -3.82
CA GLN A 105 -38.10 -18.61 -2.66
C GLN A 105 -37.40 -17.58 -1.79
N LEU A 106 -37.11 -16.37 -2.31
CA LEU A 106 -36.65 -15.24 -1.51
C LEU A 106 -37.78 -14.57 -0.69
N ASN A 107 -38.93 -15.28 -0.52
CA ASN A 107 -40.10 -14.81 0.21
C ASN A 107 -39.73 -14.31 1.61
N GLY A 108 -39.83 -12.99 1.83
CA GLY A 108 -39.48 -12.32 3.07
C GLY A 108 -38.21 -11.47 3.02
N ILE A 109 -37.36 -11.65 2.00
CA ILE A 109 -36.15 -10.86 1.80
C ILE A 109 -36.41 -9.79 0.74
N HIS A 110 -36.26 -8.52 1.11
CA HIS A 110 -36.50 -7.40 0.19
C HIS A 110 -35.33 -7.17 -0.76
N VAL A 111 -35.52 -7.49 -2.05
CA VAL A 111 -34.58 -7.11 -3.11
C VAL A 111 -34.82 -5.65 -3.50
N SER A 112 -33.85 -4.79 -3.30
CA SER A 112 -33.98 -3.34 -3.45
C SER A 112 -33.94 -2.87 -4.91
N ALA A 113 -33.19 -3.57 -5.77
CA ALA A 113 -33.16 -3.36 -7.24
C ALA A 113 -32.56 -4.57 -7.95
N MET A 114 -32.91 -4.74 -9.23
CA MET A 114 -32.42 -5.84 -10.06
C MET A 114 -32.12 -5.36 -11.48
N ALA A 115 -30.90 -5.64 -11.99
CA ALA A 115 -30.65 -5.60 -13.42
C ALA A 115 -31.18 -6.89 -14.08
N PRO A 116 -31.77 -6.84 -15.29
CA PRO A 116 -32.22 -8.05 -15.93
C PRO A 116 -31.06 -8.83 -16.54
N GLY A 117 -31.10 -10.16 -16.43
CA GLY A 117 -30.26 -11.07 -17.20
C GLY A 117 -30.92 -11.55 -18.49
N LEU A 118 -30.25 -12.46 -19.21
CA LEU A 118 -30.79 -13.05 -20.46
C LEU A 118 -32.12 -13.76 -20.24
N ASN A 119 -32.29 -14.44 -19.13
CA ASN A 119 -33.53 -15.18 -18.82
C ASN A 119 -34.73 -14.22 -18.70
N GLU A 120 -34.55 -13.11 -17.99
CA GLU A 120 -35.58 -12.08 -17.82
C GLU A 120 -35.89 -11.35 -19.14
N LEU A 121 -34.90 -11.17 -20.03
CA LEU A 121 -35.08 -10.51 -21.32
C LEU A 121 -35.68 -11.41 -22.39
N SER A 122 -35.47 -12.74 -22.32
CA SER A 122 -35.97 -13.73 -23.32
C SER A 122 -37.43 -14.16 -23.06
N GLU A 123 -37.88 -14.17 -21.84
CA GLU A 123 -39.26 -14.50 -21.50
C GLU A 123 -40.20 -13.32 -21.78
N LYS A 124 -41.22 -13.55 -22.59
CA LYS A 124 -42.29 -12.57 -22.96
C LYS A 124 -43.15 -12.10 -21.76
N LYS A 125 -42.69 -12.36 -20.54
CA LYS A 125 -43.33 -11.99 -19.28
C LYS A 125 -42.28 -11.53 -18.28
N VAL A 126 -41.78 -10.30 -18.43
CA VAL A 126 -41.38 -9.55 -17.27
C VAL A 126 -42.66 -9.39 -16.43
N ASN A 127 -42.81 -10.22 -15.40
CA ASN A 127 -44.03 -10.19 -14.57
C ASN A 127 -43.88 -9.00 -13.63
N THR A 128 -44.33 -7.83 -14.09
CA THR A 128 -44.29 -6.54 -13.35
C THR A 128 -45.19 -6.53 -12.11
N SER A 129 -45.73 -7.69 -11.73
CA SER A 129 -46.55 -7.85 -10.52
C SER A 129 -45.76 -8.06 -9.23
N GLU A 130 -44.45 -8.17 -9.30
CA GLU A 130 -43.57 -8.28 -8.12
C GLU A 130 -43.01 -6.90 -7.74
N GLU A 131 -42.91 -6.64 -6.45
CA GLU A 131 -42.50 -5.34 -5.85
C GLU A 131 -41.03 -4.97 -6.08
N ILE A 132 -40.28 -5.73 -6.92
CA ILE A 132 -38.86 -5.52 -7.20
C ILE A 132 -38.68 -4.55 -8.37
N PRO A 133 -37.96 -3.43 -8.21
CA PRO A 133 -37.66 -2.53 -9.31
C PRO A 133 -36.70 -3.18 -10.31
N PHE A 134 -37.14 -3.43 -11.54
CA PHE A 134 -36.25 -3.78 -12.65
C PHE A 134 -35.63 -2.53 -13.24
N ILE A 135 -34.30 -2.49 -13.27
CA ILE A 135 -33.53 -1.35 -13.77
C ILE A 135 -32.62 -1.78 -14.92
N ALA A 136 -32.78 -1.10 -16.09
CA ALA A 136 -31.90 -1.28 -17.22
C ALA A 136 -31.88 -0.02 -18.08
N ILE A 137 -30.74 0.67 -18.08
CA ILE A 137 -30.60 1.94 -18.78
C ILE A 137 -30.51 1.77 -20.31
N ASN A 138 -30.07 0.59 -20.78
CA ASN A 138 -29.71 0.33 -22.17
C ASN A 138 -30.60 -0.67 -22.93
N VAL A 139 -31.72 -1.08 -22.34
CA VAL A 139 -32.70 -1.96 -23.03
C VAL A 139 -33.74 -1.11 -23.75
N TYR A 140 -33.85 -1.26 -25.09
CA TYR A 140 -34.68 -0.42 -25.96
C TYR A 140 -35.64 -1.27 -26.78
N ASP A 141 -36.82 -0.73 -27.06
CA ASP A 141 -37.81 -1.32 -27.95
C ASP A 141 -37.44 -1.08 -29.42
N LYS A 142 -37.45 -2.14 -30.25
CA LYS A 142 -37.07 -2.10 -31.67
C LYS A 142 -38.04 -1.30 -32.55
N ILE A 143 -39.27 -1.10 -32.10
CA ILE A 143 -40.30 -0.40 -32.90
C ILE A 143 -40.31 1.09 -32.56
N THR A 144 -40.28 1.43 -31.30
CA THR A 144 -40.38 2.82 -30.85
C THR A 144 -39.04 3.51 -30.75
N HIS A 145 -37.97 2.73 -30.72
CA HIS A 145 -36.57 3.20 -30.44
C HIS A 145 -36.44 4.00 -29.14
N THR A 146 -37.38 3.79 -28.21
CA THR A 146 -37.30 4.31 -26.84
C THR A 146 -36.86 3.24 -25.88
N ARG A 147 -36.43 3.63 -24.68
CA ARG A 147 -36.16 2.63 -23.62
C ARG A 147 -37.45 1.84 -23.38
N ALA A 148 -37.32 0.53 -23.21
CA ALA A 148 -38.44 -0.36 -22.96
C ALA A 148 -39.15 0.01 -21.64
N GLU A 149 -40.48 0.16 -21.68
CA GLU A 149 -41.29 0.66 -20.55
C GLU A 149 -41.20 -0.20 -19.27
N ALA A 150 -40.80 -1.48 -19.44
CA ALA A 150 -40.65 -2.40 -18.32
C ALA A 150 -39.45 -2.07 -17.40
N PHE A 151 -38.54 -1.23 -17.85
CA PHE A 151 -37.29 -0.94 -17.12
C PHE A 151 -37.13 0.54 -16.80
N SER A 152 -36.82 0.85 -15.54
CA SER A 152 -36.29 2.15 -15.13
C SER A 152 -34.78 2.22 -15.41
N PRO A 153 -34.17 3.41 -15.67
CA PRO A 153 -32.73 3.50 -15.87
C PRO A 153 -31.95 3.26 -14.59
N SER A 154 -32.55 3.64 -13.47
CA SER A 154 -31.95 3.69 -12.16
C SER A 154 -33.01 3.77 -11.07
N VAL A 155 -32.57 3.62 -9.82
CA VAL A 155 -33.37 3.90 -8.62
C VAL A 155 -32.51 4.63 -7.59
N ILE A 156 -33.12 5.50 -6.78
CA ILE A 156 -32.49 6.05 -5.57
C ILE A 156 -33.07 5.28 -4.38
N ILE A 157 -32.20 4.71 -3.58
CA ILE A 157 -32.53 4.08 -2.30
C ILE A 157 -32.13 5.07 -1.19
N GLU A 158 -33.05 5.38 -0.30
CA GLU A 158 -32.82 6.29 0.81
C GLU A 158 -32.97 5.53 2.14
N LYS A 159 -31.89 5.50 2.92
CA LYS A 159 -31.86 4.95 4.29
C LYS A 159 -31.06 5.86 5.19
N ASP A 160 -31.50 6.06 6.42
CA ASP A 160 -30.88 6.93 7.41
C ASP A 160 -30.60 8.37 6.88
N GLY A 161 -31.43 8.85 5.93
CA GLY A 161 -31.24 10.16 5.28
C GLY A 161 -30.15 10.18 4.19
N ILE A 162 -29.51 9.07 3.92
CA ILE A 162 -28.49 8.91 2.88
C ILE A 162 -29.14 8.38 1.61
N LYS A 163 -28.80 8.96 0.48
CA LYS A 163 -29.26 8.54 -0.84
C LYS A 163 -28.14 7.79 -1.57
N ILE A 164 -28.45 6.56 -1.99
CA ILE A 164 -27.63 5.70 -2.81
C ILE A 164 -28.29 5.58 -4.17
N GLY A 165 -27.58 5.88 -5.25
CA GLY A 165 -28.03 5.67 -6.61
C GLY A 165 -27.65 4.29 -7.10
N VAL A 166 -28.61 3.58 -7.74
CA VAL A 166 -28.33 2.28 -8.35
C VAL A 166 -28.68 2.38 -9.82
N ILE A 167 -27.72 2.14 -10.71
CA ILE A 167 -27.88 2.11 -12.17
C ILE A 167 -27.79 0.65 -12.62
N GLY A 168 -28.72 0.20 -13.43
CA GLY A 168 -28.69 -1.16 -14.00
C GLY A 168 -28.38 -1.13 -15.49
N ALA A 169 -27.67 -2.14 -15.98
CA ALA A 169 -27.43 -2.34 -17.41
C ALA A 169 -27.20 -3.81 -17.77
N VAL A 170 -27.23 -4.08 -19.05
CA VAL A 170 -26.86 -5.36 -19.66
C VAL A 170 -25.67 -5.10 -20.58
N ALA A 171 -24.60 -5.88 -20.44
CA ALA A 171 -23.39 -5.75 -21.26
C ALA A 171 -23.66 -6.11 -22.74
N ASP A 172 -22.63 -6.09 -23.56
CA ASP A 172 -22.71 -6.44 -25.00
C ASP A 172 -22.83 -7.96 -25.17
N ILE A 173 -24.03 -8.45 -24.97
CA ILE A 173 -24.39 -9.86 -25.12
C ILE A 173 -25.39 -10.03 -26.28
N GLU A 174 -25.38 -11.20 -26.95
CA GLU A 174 -26.31 -11.49 -28.02
C GLU A 174 -27.71 -11.72 -27.45
N LEU A 175 -28.61 -10.77 -27.74
CA LEU A 175 -30.00 -10.81 -27.28
C LEU A 175 -30.90 -11.39 -28.38
N ASP A 176 -31.39 -12.61 -28.19
CA ASP A 176 -32.42 -13.23 -29.04
C ASP A 176 -33.82 -12.73 -28.64
N SER A 177 -34.21 -11.58 -29.18
CA SER A 177 -35.51 -10.97 -28.94
C SER A 177 -36.07 -10.31 -30.18
N ASP A 178 -37.34 -10.58 -30.48
CA ASP A 178 -38.05 -9.95 -31.63
C ASP A 178 -38.34 -8.46 -31.39
N SER A 179 -38.45 -8.03 -30.12
CA SER A 179 -38.95 -6.71 -29.75
C SER A 179 -37.93 -5.79 -29.10
N LEU A 180 -36.82 -6.34 -28.52
CA LEU A 180 -35.84 -5.57 -27.75
C LEU A 180 -34.48 -5.58 -28.45
N TYR A 181 -33.70 -4.50 -28.20
CA TYR A 181 -32.27 -4.40 -28.53
C TYR A 181 -31.51 -3.68 -27.44
N LEU A 182 -30.21 -3.89 -27.37
CA LEU A 182 -29.31 -3.25 -26.39
C LEU A 182 -28.54 -2.10 -27.05
N LYS A 183 -28.37 -1.03 -26.32
CA LYS A 183 -27.33 -0.03 -26.60
C LYS A 183 -26.08 -0.38 -25.83
N THR A 184 -24.97 -0.59 -26.54
CA THR A 184 -23.72 -1.11 -25.99
C THR A 184 -22.55 -0.15 -26.26
N GLY A 185 -21.38 -0.44 -25.78
CA GLY A 185 -20.15 0.34 -25.98
C GLY A 185 -20.29 1.81 -25.59
N PHE A 186 -19.88 2.72 -26.47
CA PHE A 186 -19.90 4.16 -26.18
C PHE A 186 -21.30 4.72 -25.89
N GLU A 187 -22.37 4.13 -26.48
CA GLU A 187 -23.74 4.58 -26.19
C GLU A 187 -24.12 4.26 -24.76
N LEU A 188 -23.80 3.04 -24.29
CA LEU A 188 -24.03 2.64 -22.91
C LEU A 188 -23.24 3.54 -21.94
N THR A 189 -21.94 3.72 -22.18
CA THR A 189 -21.09 4.59 -21.36
C THR A 189 -21.67 6.00 -21.22
N ALA A 190 -22.11 6.60 -22.33
CA ALA A 190 -22.71 7.94 -22.29
C ALA A 190 -24.01 7.96 -21.48
N LEU A 191 -24.84 6.91 -21.58
CA LEU A 191 -26.07 6.79 -20.81
C LEU A 191 -25.77 6.69 -19.29
N VAL A 192 -24.81 5.85 -18.90
CA VAL A 192 -24.43 5.65 -17.49
C VAL A 192 -23.88 6.95 -16.89
N LYS A 193 -22.95 7.64 -17.60
CA LYS A 193 -22.42 8.93 -17.15
C LYS A 193 -23.52 9.97 -16.92
N ALA A 194 -24.41 10.12 -17.90
CA ALA A 194 -25.51 11.07 -17.79
C ALA A 194 -26.48 10.76 -16.64
N GLU A 195 -26.77 9.50 -16.39
CA GLU A 195 -27.64 9.07 -15.30
C GLU A 195 -26.96 9.23 -13.93
N SER A 196 -25.67 8.89 -13.82
CA SER A 196 -24.87 9.12 -12.63
C SER A 196 -24.86 10.59 -12.24
N GLU A 197 -24.54 11.49 -13.17
CA GLU A 197 -24.61 12.95 -12.93
C GLU A 197 -26.00 13.41 -12.47
N LYS A 198 -27.05 12.84 -13.00
CA LYS A 198 -28.43 13.13 -12.58
C LYS A 198 -28.67 12.67 -11.16
N LEU A 199 -28.31 11.43 -10.82
CA LEU A 199 -28.48 10.87 -9.48
C LEU A 199 -27.70 11.65 -8.42
N ARG A 200 -26.45 12.04 -8.72
CA ARG A 200 -25.65 12.89 -7.84
C ARG A 200 -26.27 14.28 -7.67
N LYS A 201 -26.84 14.89 -8.71
CA LYS A 201 -27.60 16.14 -8.60
C LYS A 201 -28.88 15.99 -7.77
N GLU A 202 -29.47 14.80 -7.73
CA GLU A 202 -30.63 14.46 -6.88
C GLU A 202 -30.21 14.11 -5.43
N GLY A 203 -28.89 14.15 -5.14
CA GLY A 203 -28.29 14.00 -3.82
C GLY A 203 -27.80 12.59 -3.49
N ALA A 204 -27.58 11.74 -4.49
CA ALA A 204 -26.95 10.45 -4.26
C ALA A 204 -25.46 10.65 -3.93
N LEU A 205 -25.02 10.15 -2.78
CA LEU A 205 -23.62 10.22 -2.32
C LEU A 205 -22.78 9.06 -2.84
N PHE A 206 -23.42 7.94 -3.20
CA PHE A 206 -22.78 6.72 -3.66
C PHE A 206 -23.54 6.15 -4.87
N ILE A 207 -22.84 5.68 -5.91
CA ILE A 207 -23.43 5.12 -7.14
C ILE A 207 -23.01 3.67 -7.29
N ILE A 208 -23.99 2.77 -7.22
CA ILE A 208 -23.80 1.35 -7.50
C ILE A 208 -24.16 1.08 -8.97
N TYR A 209 -23.34 0.33 -9.64
CA TYR A 209 -23.62 -0.14 -11.00
C TYR A 209 -23.88 -1.65 -10.99
N LEU A 210 -25.07 -2.06 -11.37
CA LEU A 210 -25.46 -3.44 -11.57
C LEU A 210 -25.31 -3.78 -13.05
N LEU A 211 -24.32 -4.60 -13.40
CA LEU A 211 -24.02 -4.96 -14.77
C LEU A 211 -24.25 -6.46 -15.01
N HIS A 212 -25.27 -6.82 -15.79
CA HIS A 212 -25.39 -8.18 -16.26
C HIS A 212 -24.47 -8.40 -17.46
N GLY A 213 -23.31 -8.99 -17.23
CA GLY A 213 -22.20 -9.24 -18.13
C GLY A 213 -20.92 -8.89 -17.43
N GLY A 214 -20.02 -9.82 -17.25
CA GLY A 214 -18.77 -9.69 -16.54
C GLY A 214 -17.61 -10.21 -17.37
N TYR A 215 -16.47 -10.38 -16.76
CA TYR A 215 -15.30 -10.95 -17.41
C TYR A 215 -15.50 -12.46 -17.65
N ASP A 216 -15.38 -12.85 -18.90
CA ASP A 216 -15.43 -14.23 -19.34
C ASP A 216 -14.02 -14.68 -19.75
N ALA A 217 -13.36 -15.45 -18.90
CA ALA A 217 -12.05 -16.01 -19.18
C ALA A 217 -12.20 -17.45 -19.66
N ASP A 218 -11.69 -17.77 -20.83
CA ASP A 218 -11.64 -19.12 -21.40
C ASP A 218 -10.86 -20.16 -20.56
N HIS A 219 -10.39 -19.82 -19.35
CA HIS A 219 -9.59 -20.68 -18.48
C HIS A 219 -9.97 -20.58 -17.00
N THR A 220 -10.07 -21.74 -16.38
CA THR A 220 -10.45 -22.11 -15.02
C THR A 220 -9.46 -21.67 -13.92
N GLU A 221 -8.84 -20.50 -13.99
CA GLU A 221 -7.99 -19.98 -12.93
C GLU A 221 -8.71 -18.86 -12.20
N ASN A 222 -8.77 -18.94 -10.87
CA ASN A 222 -9.22 -17.86 -10.01
C ASN A 222 -8.29 -16.64 -10.23
N VAL A 223 -8.73 -15.69 -11.04
CA VAL A 223 -7.96 -14.49 -11.35
C VAL A 223 -8.23 -13.46 -10.25
N GLN A 224 -7.28 -13.27 -9.36
CA GLN A 224 -7.39 -12.30 -8.27
C GLN A 224 -7.12 -10.85 -8.70
N THR A 225 -6.58 -10.62 -9.89
CA THR A 225 -6.34 -9.28 -10.44
C THR A 225 -6.55 -9.26 -11.93
N LEU A 226 -7.54 -8.49 -12.42
CA LEU A 226 -7.67 -8.17 -13.84
C LEU A 226 -6.83 -6.94 -14.19
N THR A 227 -6.23 -6.98 -15.37
CA THR A 227 -5.63 -5.80 -15.97
C THR A 227 -6.72 -4.87 -16.52
N ASP A 228 -6.46 -3.58 -16.62
CA ASP A 228 -7.38 -2.62 -17.27
C ASP A 228 -7.82 -3.08 -18.68
N LYS A 229 -6.96 -3.82 -19.37
CA LYS A 229 -7.29 -4.39 -20.68
C LYS A 229 -8.36 -5.50 -20.59
N GLN A 230 -8.37 -6.28 -19.53
CA GLN A 230 -9.35 -7.33 -19.31
C GLN A 230 -10.68 -6.72 -18.87
N ILE A 231 -10.64 -5.75 -17.94
CA ILE A 231 -11.83 -4.99 -17.52
C ILE A 231 -12.43 -4.27 -18.73
N SER A 232 -11.62 -3.61 -19.57
CA SER A 232 -12.10 -2.88 -20.76
C SER A 232 -12.72 -3.77 -21.86
N SER A 233 -12.67 -5.08 -21.71
CA SER A 233 -13.38 -6.00 -22.64
C SER A 233 -14.89 -5.98 -22.46
N TYR A 234 -15.39 -5.60 -21.28
CA TYR A 234 -16.81 -5.60 -20.94
C TYR A 234 -17.29 -4.33 -20.22
N TYR A 235 -16.37 -3.56 -19.65
CA TYR A 235 -16.64 -2.33 -18.89
C TYR A 235 -15.76 -1.19 -19.41
N GLU A 236 -16.31 0.01 -19.49
CA GLU A 236 -15.54 1.19 -19.92
C GLU A 236 -14.89 1.86 -18.69
N PRO A 237 -13.55 1.80 -18.55
CA PRO A 237 -12.85 2.26 -17.34
C PRO A 237 -13.12 3.72 -16.96
N SER A 238 -13.47 4.58 -17.93
CA SER A 238 -13.81 5.99 -17.64
C SER A 238 -15.09 6.18 -16.82
N LEU A 239 -15.84 5.11 -16.54
CA LEU A 239 -16.96 5.16 -15.60
C LEU A 239 -16.47 5.23 -14.14
N SER A 240 -15.31 4.65 -13.85
CA SER A 240 -14.65 4.70 -12.55
C SER A 240 -14.03 6.09 -12.24
N ASP A 241 -14.00 7.02 -13.21
CA ASP A 241 -13.60 8.41 -12.98
C ASP A 241 -14.71 9.22 -12.26
N GLY A 242 -15.21 8.71 -11.14
CA GLY A 242 -16.23 9.36 -10.28
C GLY A 242 -17.68 9.25 -10.75
N TYR A 243 -17.97 8.44 -11.78
CA TYR A 243 -19.36 8.15 -12.18
C TYR A 243 -19.95 6.94 -11.48
N VAL A 244 -19.12 5.94 -11.15
CA VAL A 244 -19.49 4.69 -10.49
C VAL A 244 -18.53 4.48 -9.32
N ASP A 245 -19.03 4.04 -8.17
CA ASP A 245 -18.22 3.83 -6.96
C ASP A 245 -18.02 2.34 -6.65
N ILE A 246 -18.90 1.46 -7.16
CA ILE A 246 -18.78 -0.01 -7.10
C ILE A 246 -19.58 -0.67 -8.23
N VAL A 247 -19.12 -1.80 -8.72
CA VAL A 247 -19.78 -2.60 -9.75
C VAL A 247 -20.09 -3.99 -9.20
N PHE A 248 -21.36 -4.38 -9.24
CA PHE A 248 -21.79 -5.76 -9.02
C PHE A 248 -22.15 -6.37 -10.37
N GLU A 249 -21.59 -7.52 -10.68
CA GLU A 249 -21.62 -8.14 -11.99
C GLU A 249 -22.28 -9.51 -11.95
N GLY A 250 -22.73 -10.00 -13.12
CA GLY A 250 -23.33 -11.32 -13.31
C GLY A 250 -23.25 -11.75 -14.76
N GLY A 251 -23.78 -12.93 -15.09
CA GLY A 251 -23.88 -13.42 -16.47
C GLY A 251 -22.67 -14.17 -16.99
N THR A 252 -21.62 -14.41 -16.19
CA THR A 252 -20.52 -15.32 -16.52
C THR A 252 -20.38 -16.41 -15.45
N ALA A 253 -19.69 -17.52 -15.76
CA ALA A 253 -19.54 -18.65 -14.85
C ALA A 253 -18.37 -18.51 -13.87
N HIS A 254 -17.89 -17.28 -13.64
CA HIS A 254 -16.69 -17.02 -12.83
C HIS A 254 -17.02 -16.23 -11.57
N SER A 255 -16.27 -16.53 -10.51
CA SER A 255 -16.28 -15.73 -9.28
C SER A 255 -15.01 -14.91 -9.18
N TYR A 256 -15.13 -13.62 -8.95
CA TYR A 256 -13.99 -12.73 -8.75
C TYR A 256 -14.35 -11.51 -7.89
N ARG A 257 -13.34 -11.02 -7.22
CA ARG A 257 -13.30 -9.71 -6.57
C ARG A 257 -12.08 -8.97 -7.11
N LEU A 258 -12.31 -7.86 -7.77
CA LEU A 258 -11.29 -7.12 -8.49
C LEU A 258 -11.39 -5.65 -8.12
N ARG A 259 -10.26 -4.96 -8.16
CA ARG A 259 -10.20 -3.52 -8.04
C ARG A 259 -9.53 -2.97 -9.29
N ASP A 260 -10.18 -2.04 -9.99
CA ASP A 260 -9.60 -1.43 -11.17
C ASP A 260 -8.51 -0.41 -10.82
N SER A 261 -7.79 0.10 -11.82
CA SER A 261 -6.71 1.09 -11.62
C SER A 261 -7.17 2.42 -11.01
N ARG A 262 -8.47 2.66 -10.88
CA ARG A 262 -9.08 3.82 -10.27
C ARG A 262 -9.67 3.54 -8.88
N GLY A 263 -9.49 2.31 -8.40
CA GLY A 263 -9.90 1.88 -7.07
C GLY A 263 -11.35 1.42 -6.96
N VAL A 264 -12.10 1.30 -8.06
CA VAL A 264 -13.48 0.79 -8.04
C VAL A 264 -13.49 -0.73 -8.01
N TYR A 265 -14.28 -1.30 -7.10
CA TYR A 265 -14.44 -2.74 -6.99
C TYR A 265 -15.41 -3.30 -8.03
N HIS A 266 -15.03 -4.43 -8.62
CA HIS A 266 -15.83 -5.27 -9.50
C HIS A 266 -16.04 -6.62 -8.83
N LEU A 267 -17.29 -7.00 -8.58
CA LEU A 267 -17.65 -8.16 -7.79
C LEU A 267 -18.60 -9.06 -8.54
N GLN A 268 -18.22 -10.32 -8.74
CA GLN A 268 -19.11 -11.37 -9.26
C GLN A 268 -18.90 -12.64 -8.47
N CYS A 269 -19.99 -13.30 -8.09
CA CYS A 269 -19.96 -14.60 -7.45
C CYS A 269 -20.97 -15.53 -8.14
N SER A 270 -20.49 -16.30 -9.10
CA SER A 270 -21.27 -17.32 -9.80
C SER A 270 -20.41 -18.51 -10.20
N GLY A 271 -20.98 -19.71 -10.34
CA GLY A 271 -20.28 -20.91 -10.76
C GLY A 271 -21.24 -21.95 -11.36
N GLU A 272 -20.74 -22.86 -12.21
CA GLU A 272 -21.56 -23.87 -12.90
C GLU A 272 -22.35 -24.78 -11.95
N ASP A 273 -21.82 -25.08 -10.77
CA ASP A 273 -22.41 -25.99 -9.77
C ASP A 273 -22.66 -25.34 -8.39
N SER A 274 -22.30 -24.04 -8.22
CA SER A 274 -22.46 -23.31 -6.96
C SER A 274 -22.83 -21.87 -7.24
N PHE A 275 -23.62 -21.27 -6.36
CA PHE A 275 -23.87 -19.84 -6.37
C PHE A 275 -23.37 -19.22 -5.07
N GLY A 276 -22.95 -17.99 -5.14
CA GLY A 276 -22.46 -17.24 -4.00
C GLY A 276 -23.12 -15.88 -3.89
N ILE A 277 -22.73 -15.16 -2.88
CA ILE A 277 -23.15 -13.79 -2.60
C ILE A 277 -21.91 -12.89 -2.72
N THR A 278 -22.05 -11.75 -3.37
CA THR A 278 -21.09 -10.66 -3.22
C THR A 278 -21.58 -9.72 -2.12
N HIS A 279 -20.68 -9.30 -1.26
CA HIS A 279 -20.95 -8.36 -0.17
C HIS A 279 -19.95 -7.20 -0.21
N ALA A 280 -20.44 -6.01 0.03
CA ALA A 280 -19.62 -4.83 0.22
C ALA A 280 -20.15 -4.00 1.39
N GLU A 281 -19.25 -3.56 2.26
CA GLU A 281 -19.54 -2.55 3.28
C GLU A 281 -19.14 -1.17 2.75
N VAL A 282 -20.05 -0.21 2.81
CA VAL A 282 -19.85 1.17 2.37
C VAL A 282 -19.99 2.10 3.57
N ALA A 283 -18.97 2.89 3.85
CA ALA A 283 -19.01 3.97 4.81
C ALA A 283 -19.38 5.29 4.13
N VAL A 284 -20.36 5.99 4.67
CA VAL A 284 -20.74 7.33 4.22
C VAL A 284 -20.46 8.33 5.33
N ASN A 285 -19.54 9.26 5.09
CA ASN A 285 -19.26 10.37 5.99
C ASN A 285 -20.28 11.48 5.77
N THR A 286 -21.16 11.70 6.73
CA THR A 286 -22.25 12.68 6.68
C THR A 286 -21.82 14.12 6.98
N ALA A 287 -20.59 14.33 7.41
CA ALA A 287 -20.03 15.66 7.61
C ALA A 287 -19.40 16.20 6.32
N SER A 288 -18.66 15.37 5.59
CA SER A 288 -18.00 15.72 4.31
C SER A 288 -18.87 15.43 3.08
N ASP A 289 -19.99 14.70 3.23
CA ASP A 289 -20.84 14.20 2.14
C ASP A 289 -20.05 13.28 1.15
N THR A 290 -19.11 12.46 1.67
CA THR A 290 -18.30 11.48 0.92
C THR A 290 -18.71 10.06 1.26
N ALA A 291 -18.41 9.12 0.37
CA ALA A 291 -18.62 7.70 0.60
C ALA A 291 -17.46 6.88 0.04
N SER A 292 -17.13 5.77 0.70
CA SER A 292 -16.09 4.84 0.27
C SER A 292 -16.52 3.40 0.52
N VAL A 293 -16.05 2.49 -0.32
CA VAL A 293 -16.18 1.04 -0.08
C VAL A 293 -15.08 0.67 0.91
N ARG A 294 -15.47 0.24 2.11
CA ARG A 294 -14.52 -0.19 3.13
C ARG A 294 -14.08 -1.63 2.94
N PHE A 295 -14.99 -2.46 2.49
CA PHE A 295 -14.78 -3.89 2.39
C PHE A 295 -15.61 -4.46 1.24
N ALA A 296 -15.09 -5.46 0.56
CA ALA A 296 -15.79 -6.23 -0.46
C ALA A 296 -15.33 -7.69 -0.43
N GLU A 297 -16.28 -8.64 -0.46
CA GLU A 297 -15.97 -10.08 -0.37
C GLU A 297 -16.88 -10.92 -1.24
N LEU A 298 -16.45 -12.16 -1.47
CA LEU A 298 -17.23 -13.23 -2.07
C LEU A 298 -17.58 -14.23 -0.98
N ILE A 299 -18.87 -14.53 -0.82
CA ILE A 299 -19.37 -15.48 0.17
C ILE A 299 -19.84 -16.73 -0.55
N GLU A 300 -19.08 -17.81 -0.47
CA GLU A 300 -19.38 -19.07 -1.12
C GLU A 300 -20.40 -19.91 -0.31
N THR A 301 -21.11 -20.82 -0.98
CA THR A 301 -22.18 -21.66 -0.37
C THR A 301 -21.74 -22.49 0.84
N GLU A 302 -20.49 -22.90 0.90
CA GLU A 302 -19.95 -23.66 2.03
C GLU A 302 -19.85 -22.83 3.32
N ASN A 303 -19.83 -21.51 3.20
CA ASN A 303 -19.81 -20.56 4.29
C ASN A 303 -21.21 -20.19 4.83
N TYR A 304 -22.29 -20.72 4.20
CA TYR A 304 -23.64 -20.51 4.70
C TYR A 304 -23.91 -21.44 5.90
N ILE A 305 -23.61 -20.99 7.08
CA ILE A 305 -23.92 -21.73 8.33
C ILE A 305 -25.39 -21.42 8.70
N PRO A 306 -26.31 -22.41 8.65
CA PRO A 306 -27.66 -22.17 9.12
C PRO A 306 -27.64 -21.96 10.63
N PRO A 307 -28.50 -21.08 11.20
CA PRO A 307 -28.65 -20.96 12.64
C PRO A 307 -28.99 -22.35 13.22
N ALA A 308 -28.36 -22.70 14.34
CA ALA A 308 -28.63 -23.95 15.04
C ALA A 308 -30.12 -24.07 15.35
N ASP A 309 -30.74 -25.18 14.94
CA ASP A 309 -32.16 -25.48 15.17
C ASP A 309 -32.43 -25.56 16.68
N THR A 310 -32.94 -24.47 17.26
CA THR A 310 -33.37 -24.38 18.66
C THR A 310 -34.81 -24.89 18.79
N SER A 311 -35.03 -26.16 18.45
CA SER A 311 -36.26 -26.86 18.82
C SER A 311 -36.01 -27.83 19.96
N GLU A 312 -36.04 -27.35 21.21
CA GLU A 312 -36.42 -28.14 22.36
C GLU A 312 -37.29 -27.35 23.37
N PRO A 313 -38.13 -27.98 24.15
CA PRO A 313 -39.44 -27.45 24.42
C PRO A 313 -39.53 -26.59 25.69
N THR A 314 -40.43 -25.63 25.61
CA THR A 314 -40.90 -24.76 26.67
C THR A 314 -41.37 -25.48 27.94
N GLU A 315 -40.81 -25.09 29.08
CA GLU A 315 -41.56 -25.04 30.34
C GLU A 315 -41.77 -23.60 30.78
N THR A 316 -43.03 -23.25 30.82
CA THR A 316 -43.53 -21.99 31.39
C THR A 316 -43.51 -22.03 32.92
N PRO A 317 -43.27 -20.91 33.58
CA PRO A 317 -44.16 -20.44 34.60
C PRO A 317 -44.49 -18.94 34.50
N ASP A 318 -45.78 -18.76 34.37
CA ASP A 318 -46.72 -17.90 35.12
C ASP A 318 -46.35 -16.44 35.40
N GLN A 319 -47.39 -15.66 35.20
CA GLN A 319 -47.59 -14.24 35.15
C GLN A 319 -47.20 -13.47 36.41
N SER A 320 -46.74 -12.23 36.23
CA SER A 320 -47.38 -11.07 36.89
C SER A 320 -47.07 -9.75 36.16
N GLU A 321 -48.11 -8.99 35.99
CA GLU A 321 -48.20 -7.70 35.33
C GLU A 321 -47.34 -6.63 35.99
N ASN A 322 -46.72 -5.73 35.17
CA ASN A 322 -47.09 -4.31 35.15
C ASN A 322 -46.23 -3.57 34.12
N GLY A 323 -46.93 -2.81 33.31
CA GLY A 323 -46.32 -2.05 32.24
C GLY A 323 -45.59 -0.78 32.71
N GLU A 324 -44.67 -0.39 31.87
CA GLU A 324 -44.41 0.99 31.48
C GLU A 324 -43.54 0.99 30.24
N ASN A 325 -43.97 1.76 29.26
CA ASN A 325 -43.22 1.99 28.02
C ASN A 325 -41.83 2.62 28.33
N SER A 326 -40.80 1.87 28.18
CA SER A 326 -39.45 2.41 28.01
C SER A 326 -38.80 1.71 26.80
N ARG A 327 -38.43 2.50 25.81
CA ARG A 327 -37.60 2.16 24.68
C ARG A 327 -36.32 1.47 25.20
N PRO A 328 -35.85 0.34 24.66
CA PRO A 328 -34.66 -0.26 25.18
C PRO A 328 -33.47 0.68 24.89
N GLU A 329 -32.79 1.14 25.93
CA GLU A 329 -31.42 1.60 25.84
C GLU A 329 -30.61 0.48 25.18
N GLN A 330 -29.78 0.82 24.19
CA GLN A 330 -28.76 -0.09 23.66
C GLN A 330 -27.85 -0.47 24.83
N ASN A 331 -28.08 -1.65 25.40
CA ASN A 331 -27.21 -2.21 26.41
C ASN A 331 -25.95 -2.70 25.68
N GLU A 332 -24.90 -1.89 25.63
CA GLU A 332 -23.57 -2.37 25.37
C GLU A 332 -23.30 -3.50 26.35
N CYS A 333 -23.02 -4.68 25.84
CA CYS A 333 -22.71 -5.79 26.70
C CYS A 333 -21.29 -5.63 27.26
N ALA A 334 -21.13 -5.87 28.57
CA ALA A 334 -19.83 -5.73 29.25
C ALA A 334 -18.70 -6.62 28.66
N LYS A 335 -19.07 -7.58 27.81
CA LYS A 335 -18.15 -8.46 27.07
C LYS A 335 -18.89 -8.95 25.82
N HIS A 336 -18.33 -8.64 24.66
CA HIS A 336 -18.84 -9.16 23.38
C HIS A 336 -18.55 -10.65 23.22
N SER A 337 -19.36 -11.31 22.40
CA SER A 337 -19.24 -12.73 22.05
C SER A 337 -19.63 -12.87 20.59
N ASP A 338 -18.80 -13.50 19.79
CA ASP A 338 -19.05 -13.82 18.39
C ASP A 338 -18.70 -15.31 18.19
N LYS A 339 -19.66 -16.20 18.54
CA LYS A 339 -19.45 -17.65 18.49
C LYS A 339 -19.68 -18.23 17.12
N ASN A 340 -20.50 -17.59 16.33
CA ASN A 340 -20.79 -17.97 14.96
C ASN A 340 -19.81 -17.33 13.96
N ASN A 341 -18.92 -16.46 14.44
CA ASN A 341 -17.89 -15.78 13.67
C ASN A 341 -18.44 -14.98 12.48
N ASP A 342 -19.59 -14.31 12.68
CA ASP A 342 -20.23 -13.48 11.67
C ASP A 342 -19.81 -11.99 11.74
N GLY A 343 -18.87 -11.67 12.61
CA GLY A 343 -18.39 -10.30 12.81
C GLY A 343 -19.33 -9.42 13.64
N SER A 344 -20.35 -9.99 14.24
CA SER A 344 -21.31 -9.28 15.09
C SER A 344 -21.37 -9.92 16.48
N CYS A 345 -21.55 -9.12 17.50
CA CYS A 345 -21.70 -9.65 18.85
C CYS A 345 -23.04 -10.40 19.01
N ASP A 346 -22.98 -11.69 19.36
CA ASP A 346 -24.17 -12.54 19.61
C ASP A 346 -25.15 -11.96 20.65
N LEU A 347 -24.71 -11.03 21.50
CA LEU A 347 -25.48 -10.50 22.62
C LEU A 347 -26.08 -9.13 22.36
N CYS A 348 -25.38 -8.24 21.63
CA CYS A 348 -25.82 -6.87 21.39
C CYS A 348 -25.86 -6.48 19.91
N SER A 349 -25.45 -7.37 19.01
CA SER A 349 -25.45 -7.19 17.54
C SER A 349 -24.61 -6.00 17.05
N ILE A 350 -23.66 -5.53 17.88
CA ILE A 350 -22.68 -4.52 17.47
C ILE A 350 -21.57 -5.25 16.68
N SER A 351 -21.08 -4.62 15.59
CA SER A 351 -19.90 -5.13 14.87
C SER A 351 -18.72 -5.28 15.82
N VAL A 352 -18.03 -6.40 15.73
CA VAL A 352 -16.78 -6.68 16.44
C VAL A 352 -15.60 -6.72 15.49
N LEU A 353 -15.79 -6.24 14.26
CA LEU A 353 -14.76 -6.13 13.24
C LEU A 353 -14.15 -4.73 13.26
N VAL A 354 -12.83 -4.67 13.21
CA VAL A 354 -12.04 -3.46 13.03
C VAL A 354 -11.26 -3.60 11.73
N TYR A 355 -11.28 -2.55 10.92
CA TYR A 355 -10.64 -2.48 9.62
C TYR A 355 -9.37 -1.66 9.75
N LEU A 356 -8.27 -2.16 9.20
CA LEU A 356 -6.94 -1.55 9.29
C LEU A 356 -6.29 -1.60 7.92
N ASP A 357 -5.75 -0.48 7.45
CA ASP A 357 -5.06 -0.37 6.16
C ASP A 357 -3.57 -0.08 6.35
N PHE A 358 -2.71 -0.95 5.83
CA PHE A 358 -1.26 -0.82 5.93
C PHE A 358 -0.65 -0.53 4.57
N TYR A 359 0.03 0.61 4.44
CA TYR A 359 0.74 1.05 3.25
C TYR A 359 2.24 1.01 3.51
N GLY A 360 2.93 0.03 2.93
CA GLY A 360 4.36 -0.18 3.09
C GLY A 360 5.15 0.39 1.91
N ILE A 361 6.17 1.19 2.20
CA ILE A 361 7.14 1.70 1.24
C ILE A 361 8.51 1.15 1.61
N ASN A 362 9.29 0.72 0.62
CA ASN A 362 10.66 0.26 0.78
C ASN A 362 11.53 0.73 -0.37
N ASP A 363 12.83 0.88 -0.10
CA ASP A 363 13.86 1.13 -1.14
C ASP A 363 13.50 2.33 -2.05
N LEU A 364 13.07 3.45 -1.48
CA LEU A 364 12.71 4.67 -2.22
C LEU A 364 13.94 5.38 -2.77
N HIS A 365 15.09 5.23 -2.11
CA HIS A 365 16.38 5.77 -2.54
C HIS A 365 16.36 7.27 -2.86
N GLY A 366 15.76 8.04 -1.97
CA GLY A 366 15.81 9.49 -2.00
C GLY A 366 14.97 10.17 -3.09
N LYS A 367 14.13 9.47 -3.82
CA LYS A 367 13.40 10.00 -4.98
C LYS A 367 12.24 10.90 -4.59
N LEU A 368 12.55 12.16 -4.32
CA LEU A 368 11.55 13.16 -4.00
C LEU A 368 11.04 13.87 -5.27
N ALA A 369 11.94 14.39 -6.10
CA ALA A 369 11.59 15.15 -7.28
C ALA A 369 11.39 14.29 -8.52
N ASP A 370 10.47 14.70 -9.40
CA ASP A 370 10.33 14.13 -10.73
C ASP A 370 11.56 14.39 -11.61
N THR A 371 11.91 13.42 -12.41
CA THR A 371 12.91 13.55 -13.46
C THR A 371 12.37 13.04 -14.79
N ASP A 372 13.02 13.38 -15.92
CA ASP A 372 12.65 12.88 -17.27
C ASP A 372 12.57 11.34 -17.37
N SER A 373 13.18 10.61 -16.45
CA SER A 373 13.30 9.15 -16.51
C SER A 373 12.61 8.43 -15.34
N GLN A 374 12.20 9.16 -14.31
CA GLN A 374 11.71 8.57 -13.06
C GLN A 374 10.72 9.49 -12.36
N PRO A 375 9.58 8.93 -11.86
CA PRO A 375 8.64 9.67 -11.06
C PRO A 375 9.22 10.05 -9.70
N GLY A 376 8.83 11.20 -9.20
CA GLY A 376 9.01 11.62 -7.82
C GLY A 376 7.93 11.04 -6.89
N VAL A 377 7.72 11.71 -5.77
CA VAL A 377 6.73 11.27 -4.77
C VAL A 377 5.51 12.19 -4.67
N ASP A 378 5.34 13.16 -5.55
CA ASP A 378 4.23 14.11 -5.51
C ASP A 378 2.86 13.44 -5.75
N GLU A 379 2.76 12.59 -6.79
CA GLU A 379 1.57 11.78 -7.04
C GLU A 379 1.36 10.71 -5.95
N LEU A 380 2.44 10.08 -5.48
CA LEU A 380 2.44 9.15 -4.35
C LEU A 380 1.95 9.83 -3.07
N THR A 381 2.40 11.05 -2.80
CA THR A 381 1.96 11.87 -1.66
C THR A 381 0.46 12.12 -1.73
N SER A 382 -0.06 12.52 -2.89
CA SER A 382 -1.49 12.70 -3.11
C SER A 382 -2.28 11.41 -2.89
N TYR A 383 -1.75 10.28 -3.36
CA TYR A 383 -2.38 8.98 -3.16
C TYR A 383 -2.47 8.61 -1.67
N LEU A 384 -1.37 8.73 -0.93
CA LEU A 384 -1.33 8.41 0.50
C LEU A 384 -2.19 9.37 1.34
N LYS A 385 -2.14 10.68 1.05
CA LYS A 385 -3.04 11.65 1.71
C LYS A 385 -4.51 11.35 1.46
N ASN A 386 -4.86 10.90 0.24
CA ASN A 386 -6.22 10.46 -0.06
C ASN A 386 -6.59 9.17 0.70
N ALA A 387 -5.66 8.22 0.83
CA ALA A 387 -5.88 7.02 1.63
C ALA A 387 -6.17 7.39 3.10
N ARG A 388 -5.34 8.22 3.72
CA ARG A 388 -5.52 8.70 5.11
C ARG A 388 -6.82 9.49 5.30
N LYS A 389 -7.19 10.31 4.31
CA LYS A 389 -8.44 11.08 4.36
C LYS A 389 -9.67 10.19 4.31
N ASN A 390 -9.57 9.05 3.68
CA ASN A 390 -10.70 8.12 3.50
C ASN A 390 -10.75 7.06 4.60
N ASP A 391 -9.65 6.83 5.32
CA ASP A 391 -9.58 5.87 6.42
C ASP A 391 -8.63 6.36 7.52
N ASP A 392 -9.19 6.63 8.71
CA ASP A 392 -8.44 7.04 9.90
C ASP A 392 -7.49 5.92 10.41
N ASN A 393 -7.76 4.66 10.05
CA ASN A 393 -6.94 3.49 10.38
C ASN A 393 -5.93 3.14 9.28
N ALA A 394 -5.55 4.10 8.43
CA ALA A 394 -4.49 3.94 7.46
C ALA A 394 -3.11 4.15 8.11
N PHE A 395 -2.24 3.15 8.06
CA PHE A 395 -0.90 3.16 8.64
C PHE A 395 0.15 3.21 7.54
N PHE A 396 0.99 4.25 7.55
CA PHE A 396 2.11 4.37 6.62
C PHE A 396 3.38 3.89 7.30
N ILE A 397 4.05 2.92 6.69
CA ILE A 397 5.23 2.28 7.25
C ILE A 397 6.35 2.19 6.23
N SER A 398 7.59 2.11 6.67
CA SER A 398 8.73 1.93 5.78
C SER A 398 9.55 0.71 6.18
N ALA A 399 9.93 -0.09 5.17
CA ALA A 399 10.85 -1.21 5.34
C ALA A 399 12.31 -0.84 4.98
N GLY A 400 12.70 0.44 5.10
CA GLY A 400 14.08 0.92 4.98
C GLY A 400 14.54 1.29 3.59
N ASP A 401 15.81 1.72 3.50
CA ASP A 401 16.47 2.24 2.30
C ASP A 401 15.71 3.42 1.66
N MET A 402 15.33 4.37 2.53
CA MET A 402 14.56 5.54 2.10
C MET A 402 15.45 6.66 1.59
N TRP A 403 16.65 6.84 2.16
CA TRP A 403 17.37 8.12 2.03
C TRP A 403 18.36 8.18 0.88
N GLN A 404 19.30 7.22 0.75
CA GLN A 404 20.40 7.30 -0.20
C GLN A 404 19.95 7.05 -1.64
N GLY A 405 20.32 7.95 -2.57
CA GLY A 405 20.13 7.77 -4.01
C GLY A 405 20.05 9.07 -4.78
N SER A 406 18.97 9.85 -4.66
CA SER A 406 18.86 11.12 -5.37
C SER A 406 19.78 12.21 -4.80
N SER A 407 20.05 13.24 -5.61
CA SER A 407 20.92 14.35 -5.20
C SER A 407 20.33 15.14 -4.04
N GLU A 408 19.03 15.35 -4.02
CA GLU A 408 18.32 16.09 -2.97
C GLU A 408 18.50 15.42 -1.62
N SER A 409 18.30 14.11 -1.57
CA SER A 409 18.48 13.35 -0.35
C SER A 409 19.94 13.22 0.05
N ASN A 410 20.83 12.97 -0.91
CA ASN A 410 22.27 12.85 -0.63
C ASN A 410 22.88 14.15 -0.07
N LEU A 411 22.46 15.31 -0.59
CA LEU A 411 22.92 16.62 -0.13
C LEU A 411 22.38 16.97 1.25
N THR A 412 21.14 16.57 1.54
CA THR A 412 20.50 16.81 2.84
C THR A 412 20.71 15.66 3.82
N LYS A 413 21.51 14.64 3.45
CA LYS A 413 21.77 13.47 4.28
C LYS A 413 20.48 12.80 4.81
N GLY A 414 19.48 12.68 3.93
CA GLY A 414 18.19 12.06 4.22
C GLY A 414 17.16 12.96 4.89
N GLN A 415 17.55 14.17 5.37
CA GLN A 415 16.63 15.03 6.14
C GLN A 415 15.37 15.41 5.36
N ILE A 416 15.49 15.69 4.06
CA ILE A 416 14.35 16.05 3.22
C ILE A 416 13.34 14.89 3.11
N LEU A 417 13.80 13.64 3.08
CA LEU A 417 12.92 12.47 3.06
C LEU A 417 12.29 12.21 4.43
N THR A 418 13.03 12.45 5.51
CA THR A 418 12.49 12.38 6.88
C THR A 418 11.40 13.43 7.07
N ASP A 419 11.59 14.64 6.56
CA ASP A 419 10.55 15.68 6.59
C ASP A 419 9.32 15.30 5.73
N TRP A 420 9.54 14.70 4.55
CA TRP A 420 8.45 14.18 3.73
C TRP A 420 7.64 13.09 4.45
N MET A 421 8.32 12.18 5.14
CA MET A 421 7.65 11.15 5.94
C MET A 421 6.92 11.75 7.15
N ASN A 422 7.45 12.82 7.75
CA ASN A 422 6.77 13.58 8.81
C ASN A 422 5.48 14.24 8.31
N GLU A 423 5.49 14.82 7.10
CA GLU A 423 4.30 15.42 6.45
C GLU A 423 3.17 14.39 6.23
N LEU A 424 3.53 13.14 6.04
CA LEU A 424 2.59 12.04 5.83
C LEU A 424 2.22 11.30 7.13
N ASP A 425 2.73 11.73 8.29
CA ASP A 425 2.54 11.05 9.57
C ASP A 425 2.85 9.55 9.51
N PHE A 426 4.06 9.19 9.05
CA PHE A 426 4.47 7.78 9.05
C PHE A 426 4.37 7.19 10.46
N THR A 427 3.87 5.97 10.55
CA THR A 427 3.72 5.25 11.82
C THR A 427 5.06 4.79 12.37
N CYS A 428 5.93 4.28 11.49
CA CYS A 428 7.28 3.85 11.84
C CYS A 428 8.10 3.52 10.58
N MET A 429 9.42 3.37 10.78
CA MET A 429 10.37 2.95 9.74
C MET A 429 11.32 1.90 10.31
N ALA A 430 11.50 0.76 9.63
CA ALA A 430 12.67 -0.09 9.84
C ALA A 430 13.89 0.52 9.14
N LEU A 431 15.08 0.37 9.75
CA LEU A 431 16.31 0.86 9.14
C LEU A 431 16.84 -0.15 8.12
N GLY A 432 17.27 0.35 6.95
CA GLY A 432 17.96 -0.42 5.93
C GLY A 432 19.47 -0.20 5.94
N ASN A 433 20.19 -0.78 4.97
CA ASN A 433 21.63 -0.64 4.89
C ASN A 433 22.06 0.73 4.33
N HIS A 434 21.25 1.35 3.49
CA HIS A 434 21.57 2.66 2.92
C HIS A 434 21.31 3.84 3.86
N GLU A 435 20.65 3.64 5.00
CA GLU A 435 20.62 4.63 6.08
C GLU A 435 22.01 4.85 6.69
N TYR A 436 22.93 3.88 6.56
CA TYR A 436 24.31 3.96 7.06
C TYR A 436 25.31 4.63 6.12
N ASP A 437 24.93 4.94 4.88
CA ASP A 437 25.89 5.38 3.84
C ASP A 437 26.72 6.63 4.22
N TRP A 438 26.19 7.46 5.09
CA TRP A 438 26.89 8.65 5.61
C TRP A 438 27.41 8.50 7.06
N GLY A 439 27.11 7.36 7.70
CA GLY A 439 27.49 7.06 9.08
C GLY A 439 26.35 7.29 10.08
N GLU A 440 26.54 6.75 11.27
CA GLU A 440 25.51 6.71 12.33
C GLU A 440 25.08 8.11 12.81
N GLU A 441 25.98 9.11 12.74
CA GLU A 441 25.65 10.48 13.14
C GLU A 441 24.48 11.08 12.36
N TYR A 442 24.34 10.72 11.06
CA TYR A 442 23.22 11.19 10.25
C TYR A 442 21.94 10.41 10.52
N ILE A 443 22.04 9.14 10.92
CA ILE A 443 20.88 8.40 11.42
C ILE A 443 20.36 9.06 12.70
N GLU A 444 21.27 9.47 13.62
CA GLU A 444 20.90 10.16 14.84
C GLU A 444 20.23 11.52 14.57
N GLN A 445 20.79 12.31 13.65
CA GLN A 445 20.21 13.60 13.25
C GLN A 445 18.80 13.42 12.67
N ASN A 446 18.60 12.42 11.79
CA ASN A 446 17.30 12.13 11.25
C ASN A 446 16.32 11.58 12.31
N TYR A 447 16.80 10.78 13.25
CA TYR A 447 15.99 10.29 14.37
C TYR A 447 15.50 11.43 15.28
N GLU A 448 16.32 12.51 15.47
CA GLU A 448 15.93 13.67 16.26
C GLU A 448 14.82 14.52 15.61
N ILE A 449 14.74 14.55 14.27
CA ILE A 449 13.74 15.33 13.54
C ILE A 449 12.51 14.51 13.15
N ALA A 450 12.60 13.17 13.18
CA ALA A 450 11.50 12.29 12.83
C ALA A 450 10.39 12.34 13.90
N ASN A 451 9.15 12.50 13.45
CA ASN A 451 7.96 12.42 14.31
C ASN A 451 7.51 10.95 14.57
N PHE A 452 8.18 10.00 13.94
CA PHE A 452 7.91 8.56 14.01
C PHE A 452 9.18 7.81 14.47
N PRO A 453 9.04 6.65 15.12
CA PRO A 453 10.20 5.88 15.59
C PRO A 453 10.90 5.14 14.45
N PHE A 454 12.22 5.08 14.50
CA PHE A 454 13.01 4.10 13.76
C PHE A 454 13.03 2.79 14.54
N LEU A 455 12.76 1.68 13.87
CA LEU A 455 12.62 0.37 14.49
C LEU A 455 13.73 -0.58 14.06
N ALA A 456 14.43 -1.16 15.04
CA ALA A 456 15.31 -2.29 14.83
C ALA A 456 15.50 -3.07 16.14
N VAL A 457 15.07 -4.31 16.20
CA VAL A 457 15.24 -5.19 17.36
C VAL A 457 16.67 -5.73 17.48
N ASN A 458 17.48 -5.62 16.42
CA ASN A 458 18.73 -6.36 16.26
C ASN A 458 19.98 -5.52 15.94
N ILE A 459 19.90 -4.20 15.97
CA ILE A 459 21.06 -3.31 15.81
C ILE A 459 21.65 -2.99 17.17
N TYR A 460 22.91 -3.35 17.39
CA TYR A 460 23.59 -3.21 18.68
C TYR A 460 24.88 -2.42 18.56
N ASP A 461 25.08 -1.49 19.49
CA ASP A 461 26.33 -0.80 19.69
C ASP A 461 27.40 -1.78 20.21
N LYS A 462 28.60 -1.77 19.59
CA LYS A 462 29.68 -2.73 19.88
C LYS A 462 30.30 -2.55 21.27
N ASP A 463 30.41 -1.30 21.72
CA ASP A 463 31.08 -0.97 22.97
C ASP A 463 30.20 -1.32 24.20
N THR A 464 28.92 -0.99 24.09
CA THR A 464 27.98 -1.17 25.18
C THR A 464 27.22 -2.48 25.14
N ASN A 465 27.19 -3.15 23.98
CA ASN A 465 26.37 -4.33 23.70
C ASN A 465 24.87 -4.10 24.01
N LYS A 466 24.40 -2.87 23.82
CA LYS A 466 22.99 -2.48 23.93
C LYS A 466 22.43 -2.14 22.56
N LEU A 467 21.11 -2.11 22.47
CA LEU A 467 20.44 -1.61 21.27
C LEU A 467 20.96 -0.20 20.94
N ALA A 468 21.16 0.09 19.66
CA ALA A 468 21.59 1.41 19.19
C ALA A 468 20.60 2.50 19.64
N LYS A 469 21.11 3.67 20.02
CA LYS A 469 20.31 4.71 20.68
C LYS A 469 19.28 5.40 19.79
N TYR A 470 19.48 5.32 18.46
CA TYR A 470 18.62 5.88 17.42
C TYR A 470 17.54 4.94 16.94
N CYS A 471 17.31 3.81 17.59
CA CYS A 471 16.23 2.91 17.24
C CYS A 471 15.54 2.30 18.47
N ARG A 472 14.34 1.80 18.26
CA ARG A 472 13.54 1.04 19.23
C ARG A 472 13.24 -0.34 18.68
N PRO A 473 13.05 -1.37 19.51
CA PRO A 473 12.70 -2.70 19.02
C PRO A 473 11.31 -2.75 18.39
N SER A 474 10.39 -1.94 18.91
CA SER A 474 8.97 -1.94 18.54
C SER A 474 8.26 -0.66 18.94
N VAL A 475 7.07 -0.45 18.39
CA VAL A 475 6.08 0.53 18.84
C VAL A 475 4.70 -0.13 18.87
N MET A 476 3.82 0.35 19.75
CA MET A 476 2.40 -0.04 19.79
C MET A 476 1.55 1.19 19.50
N VAL A 477 0.57 1.03 18.62
CA VAL A 477 -0.39 2.05 18.22
C VAL A 477 -1.78 1.50 18.44
N GLN A 478 -2.71 2.34 18.89
CA GLN A 478 -4.10 1.96 19.06
C GLN A 478 -4.97 2.58 17.97
N ALA A 479 -5.87 1.76 17.40
CA ALA A 479 -6.87 2.18 16.43
C ALA A 479 -8.18 1.44 16.69
N ASP A 480 -9.29 2.17 16.82
CA ASP A 480 -10.63 1.63 17.06
C ASP A 480 -10.70 0.58 18.20
N GLY A 481 -9.89 0.79 19.24
CA GLY A 481 -9.82 -0.11 20.40
C GLY A 481 -8.99 -1.37 20.20
N VAL A 482 -8.27 -1.47 19.09
CA VAL A 482 -7.29 -2.53 18.78
C VAL A 482 -5.89 -2.02 19.04
N ASP A 483 -5.08 -2.80 19.73
CA ASP A 483 -3.66 -2.52 19.96
C ASP A 483 -2.80 -3.23 18.91
N ILE A 484 -2.12 -2.45 18.04
CA ILE A 484 -1.30 -2.95 16.94
C ILE A 484 0.17 -2.78 17.31
N GLY A 485 0.92 -3.88 17.33
CA GLY A 485 2.36 -3.88 17.57
C GLY A 485 3.15 -3.90 16.26
N PHE A 486 4.10 -2.97 16.11
CA PHE A 486 5.06 -2.96 15.00
C PHE A 486 6.43 -3.33 15.52
N ILE A 487 7.07 -4.35 14.94
CA ILE A 487 8.42 -4.77 15.25
C ILE A 487 9.29 -4.51 14.03
N GLY A 488 10.43 -3.81 14.19
CA GLY A 488 11.36 -3.58 13.09
C GLY A 488 12.64 -4.40 13.21
N ALA A 489 13.26 -4.70 12.08
CA ALA A 489 14.57 -5.36 12.01
C ALA A 489 15.32 -5.00 10.72
N ILE A 490 16.64 -5.22 10.76
CA ILE A 490 17.49 -5.25 9.57
C ILE A 490 17.99 -6.69 9.37
N GLY A 491 18.01 -7.16 8.12
CA GLY A 491 18.45 -8.51 7.78
C GLY A 491 19.96 -8.68 7.70
N ASP A 492 20.42 -9.72 7.00
CA ASP A 492 21.86 -10.01 6.84
C ASP A 492 22.51 -9.17 5.71
N CYS A 493 22.26 -7.87 5.75
CA CYS A 493 22.84 -6.90 4.81
C CYS A 493 24.04 -6.13 5.38
N TYR A 494 24.61 -6.57 6.53
CA TYR A 494 25.74 -5.90 7.16
C TYR A 494 26.95 -5.71 6.21
N SER A 495 27.20 -6.68 5.33
CA SER A 495 28.30 -6.60 4.35
C SER A 495 28.06 -5.57 3.23
N SER A 496 26.81 -5.13 3.03
CA SER A 496 26.45 -4.11 2.03
C SER A 496 26.78 -2.68 2.48
N ILE A 497 27.03 -2.48 3.77
CA ILE A 497 27.44 -1.20 4.34
C ILE A 497 28.97 -1.08 4.27
N ALA A 498 29.49 0.11 3.91
CA ALA A 498 30.91 0.38 3.94
C ALA A 498 31.48 0.17 5.35
N ALA A 499 32.67 -0.38 5.47
CA ALA A 499 33.22 -0.84 6.74
C ALA A 499 33.42 0.30 7.75
N ASP A 500 33.86 1.48 7.26
CA ASP A 500 34.05 2.69 8.03
C ASP A 500 32.73 3.32 8.53
N LYS A 501 31.62 3.01 7.88
CA LYS A 501 30.28 3.54 8.21
C LYS A 501 29.49 2.67 9.21
N ARG A 502 30.05 1.51 9.59
CA ARG A 502 29.46 0.52 10.51
C ARG A 502 30.41 0.11 11.63
N GLU A 503 31.41 0.94 11.91
CA GLU A 503 32.46 0.59 12.87
C GLU A 503 31.93 0.38 14.28
N ASP A 504 30.94 1.16 14.71
CA ASP A 504 30.43 1.19 16.07
C ASP A 504 29.25 0.24 16.31
N VAL A 505 28.67 -0.37 15.25
CA VAL A 505 27.52 -1.28 15.38
C VAL A 505 27.77 -2.67 14.83
N TYR A 506 26.92 -3.61 15.28
CA TYR A 506 26.79 -4.95 14.69
C TYR A 506 25.32 -5.41 14.70
N PHE A 507 24.97 -6.29 13.75
CA PHE A 507 23.62 -6.83 13.63
C PHE A 507 23.56 -8.27 14.15
N LYS A 508 22.53 -8.56 14.94
CA LYS A 508 22.21 -9.95 15.30
C LYS A 508 21.27 -10.51 14.23
N VAL A 509 21.75 -11.47 13.46
CA VAL A 509 21.03 -12.08 12.34
C VAL A 509 20.76 -13.56 12.54
N GLY A 510 20.03 -14.20 11.62
CA GLY A 510 19.70 -15.62 11.67
C GLY A 510 18.89 -15.98 12.91
N SER A 511 19.25 -17.09 13.58
CA SER A 511 18.52 -17.58 14.76
C SER A 511 18.51 -16.57 15.91
N SER A 512 19.54 -15.71 16.03
CA SER A 512 19.56 -14.68 17.06
C SER A 512 18.51 -13.61 16.81
N LEU A 513 18.29 -13.22 15.56
CA LEU A 513 17.22 -12.30 15.16
C LEU A 513 15.85 -12.94 15.45
N THR A 514 15.65 -14.18 15.05
CA THR A 514 14.40 -14.92 15.30
C THR A 514 14.01 -14.88 16.80
N GLU A 515 14.97 -15.16 17.68
CA GLU A 515 14.70 -15.16 19.13
C GLU A 515 14.40 -13.74 19.68
N LEU A 516 15.03 -12.70 19.14
CA LEU A 516 14.73 -11.33 19.49
C LEU A 516 13.30 -10.93 19.07
N VAL A 517 12.90 -11.25 17.84
CA VAL A 517 11.54 -10.99 17.35
C VAL A 517 10.50 -11.74 18.17
N LYS A 518 10.72 -13.02 18.46
CA LYS A 518 9.82 -13.81 19.35
C LYS A 518 9.70 -13.21 20.75
N ALA A 519 10.80 -12.73 21.31
CA ALA A 519 10.80 -12.12 22.63
C ALA A 519 10.02 -10.79 22.64
N GLU A 520 10.23 -9.94 21.62
CA GLU A 520 9.54 -8.67 21.49
C GLU A 520 8.05 -8.85 21.19
N SER A 521 7.70 -9.80 20.29
CA SER A 521 6.31 -10.18 20.02
C SER A 521 5.59 -10.61 21.30
N LYS A 522 6.20 -11.49 22.10
CA LYS A 522 5.62 -11.91 23.41
C LYS A 522 5.42 -10.72 24.35
N LYS A 523 6.35 -9.77 24.35
CA LYS A 523 6.25 -8.56 25.18
C LYS A 523 5.06 -7.71 24.72
N LEU A 524 4.88 -7.49 23.42
CA LEU A 524 3.76 -6.75 22.85
C LEU A 524 2.42 -7.47 23.12
N ARG A 525 2.34 -8.77 22.86
CA ARG A 525 1.13 -9.57 23.18
C ARG A 525 0.78 -9.51 24.68
N ASN A 526 1.76 -9.57 25.57
CA ASN A 526 1.55 -9.42 27.01
C ASN A 526 1.13 -8.00 27.42
N ALA A 527 1.47 -6.99 26.61
CA ALA A 527 1.05 -5.62 26.79
C ALA A 527 -0.33 -5.33 26.17
N GLY A 528 -0.94 -6.31 25.47
CA GLY A 528 -2.28 -6.21 24.92
C GLY A 528 -2.36 -6.19 23.39
N ALA A 529 -1.24 -6.31 22.67
CA ALA A 529 -1.28 -6.25 21.20
C ALA A 529 -2.20 -7.34 20.61
N ASP A 530 -3.18 -6.92 19.84
CA ASP A 530 -4.13 -7.77 19.12
C ASP A 530 -3.59 -8.22 17.75
N PHE A 531 -2.78 -7.37 17.11
CA PHE A 531 -2.18 -7.63 15.80
C PHE A 531 -0.72 -7.22 15.80
N ILE A 532 0.17 -8.00 15.16
CA ILE A 532 1.61 -7.70 15.09
C ILE A 532 2.07 -7.65 13.64
N VAL A 533 2.54 -6.48 13.23
CA VAL A 533 3.20 -6.22 11.96
C VAL A 533 4.71 -6.32 12.14
N TYR A 534 5.36 -7.16 11.37
CA TYR A 534 6.82 -7.27 11.33
C TYR A 534 7.35 -6.57 10.08
N ILE A 535 8.30 -5.67 10.27
CA ILE A 535 8.90 -4.88 9.21
C ILE A 535 10.39 -5.22 9.19
N ILE A 536 10.84 -5.84 8.10
CA ILE A 536 12.25 -6.24 7.98
C ILE A 536 12.86 -5.68 6.70
N HIS A 537 14.04 -5.06 6.84
CA HIS A 537 14.86 -4.71 5.68
C HIS A 537 15.68 -5.91 5.25
N ASP A 538 15.05 -6.85 4.62
CA ASP A 538 15.54 -8.06 3.93
C ASP A 538 14.42 -8.60 3.04
N GLY A 539 14.74 -9.50 2.12
CA GLY A 539 13.74 -10.07 1.25
C GLY A 539 14.28 -11.16 0.34
N TYR A 540 13.40 -11.81 -0.40
CA TYR A 540 13.84 -12.78 -1.39
C TYR A 540 14.46 -12.09 -2.60
N GLY A 541 15.74 -12.35 -2.85
CA GLY A 541 16.50 -11.87 -4.01
C GLY A 541 16.65 -12.94 -5.07
N ASN A 542 16.35 -12.57 -6.31
CA ASN A 542 16.53 -13.42 -7.49
C ASN A 542 17.62 -12.83 -8.40
N SER A 543 18.74 -13.53 -8.57
CA SER A 543 19.87 -13.08 -9.36
C SER A 543 19.59 -12.96 -10.86
N SER A 544 18.42 -13.38 -11.36
CA SER A 544 18.05 -13.30 -12.78
C SER A 544 17.36 -12.00 -13.19
N GLY A 545 17.07 -11.09 -12.25
CA GLY A 545 16.36 -9.83 -12.54
C GLY A 545 14.92 -10.00 -13.05
N ASN A 546 14.42 -11.22 -13.07
CA ASN A 546 13.02 -11.50 -13.42
C ASN A 546 12.16 -11.39 -12.18
N TYR A 547 11.12 -10.56 -12.27
CA TYR A 547 10.10 -10.42 -11.25
C TYR A 547 9.35 -11.74 -11.10
N ASP A 548 9.56 -12.41 -9.99
CA ASP A 548 8.86 -13.66 -9.71
C ASP A 548 7.64 -13.33 -8.83
N LYS A 549 6.47 -13.31 -9.45
CA LYS A 549 5.21 -13.14 -8.71
C LYS A 549 4.87 -14.37 -7.84
N SER A 550 5.62 -15.46 -7.99
CA SER A 550 5.41 -16.72 -7.31
C SER A 550 6.59 -17.08 -6.41
N VAL A 551 6.85 -16.28 -5.38
CA VAL A 551 7.83 -16.62 -4.34
C VAL A 551 7.28 -17.79 -3.53
N THR A 552 8.10 -18.82 -3.31
CA THR A 552 7.71 -20.02 -2.56
C THR A 552 8.12 -19.92 -1.09
N ALA A 553 7.46 -20.64 -0.20
CA ALA A 553 7.82 -20.70 1.22
C ALA A 553 9.29 -21.10 1.45
N SER A 554 9.87 -21.96 0.57
CA SER A 554 11.29 -22.33 0.66
C SER A 554 12.25 -21.18 0.28
N GLN A 555 11.80 -20.23 -0.53
CA GLN A 555 12.55 -19.03 -0.90
C GLN A 555 12.53 -18.02 0.25
N ILE A 556 11.36 -17.80 0.87
CA ILE A 556 11.22 -16.98 2.07
C ILE A 556 12.10 -17.51 3.21
N SER A 557 12.18 -18.83 3.40
CA SER A 557 13.00 -19.43 4.45
C SER A 557 14.52 -19.21 4.30
N SER A 558 14.97 -18.58 3.20
CA SER A 558 16.39 -18.24 3.04
C SER A 558 16.83 -17.04 3.91
N TYR A 559 15.91 -16.16 4.30
CA TYR A 559 16.18 -14.97 5.13
C TYR A 559 15.22 -14.82 6.32
N TYR A 560 14.06 -15.47 6.27
CA TYR A 560 13.02 -15.40 7.30
C TYR A 560 12.79 -16.77 7.95
N ASP A 561 12.74 -16.81 9.28
CA ASP A 561 12.39 -18.03 10.00
C ASP A 561 10.87 -18.18 10.12
N ILE A 562 10.32 -19.12 9.36
CA ILE A 562 8.88 -19.38 9.28
C ILE A 562 8.21 -19.65 10.64
N SER A 563 8.98 -20.00 11.66
CA SER A 563 8.44 -20.16 13.00
C SER A 563 7.92 -18.87 13.63
N LEU A 564 8.26 -17.70 13.06
CA LEU A 564 7.71 -16.41 13.47
C LEU A 564 6.23 -16.31 13.10
N SER A 565 5.83 -16.83 11.94
CA SER A 565 4.44 -16.86 11.49
C SER A 565 3.54 -17.76 12.36
N ASN A 566 4.14 -18.62 13.19
CA ASN A 566 3.38 -19.46 14.13
C ASN A 566 3.00 -18.67 15.41
N GLY A 567 2.16 -17.64 15.24
CA GLY A 567 1.56 -16.84 16.31
C GLY A 567 2.44 -15.74 16.92
N TYR A 568 3.61 -15.44 16.32
CA TYR A 568 4.42 -14.31 16.76
C TYR A 568 4.20 -13.07 15.91
N VAL A 569 4.01 -13.22 14.61
CA VAL A 569 3.72 -12.12 13.68
C VAL A 569 2.50 -12.47 12.82
N ASP A 570 1.73 -11.46 12.40
CA ASP A 570 0.49 -11.62 11.66
C ASP A 570 0.59 -11.09 10.23
N LEU A 571 1.55 -10.20 9.96
CA LEU A 571 1.79 -9.57 8.67
C LEU A 571 3.27 -9.16 8.57
N VAL A 572 3.89 -9.30 7.39
CA VAL A 572 5.31 -8.98 7.17
C VAL A 572 5.48 -8.03 5.99
N PHE A 573 6.17 -6.91 6.21
CA PHE A 573 6.63 -6.01 5.17
C PHE A 573 8.14 -6.11 5.02
N GLU A 574 8.62 -6.17 3.78
CA GLU A 574 9.99 -6.53 3.42
C GLU A 574 10.61 -5.50 2.46
N GLY A 575 11.96 -5.51 2.35
CA GLY A 575 12.72 -4.58 1.51
C GLY A 575 14.01 -5.17 0.94
N HIS A 576 15.01 -4.31 0.64
CA HIS A 576 16.39 -4.63 0.26
C HIS A 576 16.59 -5.22 -1.14
N THR A 577 15.77 -6.17 -1.56
CA THR A 577 16.04 -6.94 -2.80
C THR A 577 15.39 -6.36 -4.05
N HIS A 578 14.57 -5.31 -3.92
CA HIS A 578 13.84 -4.64 -5.01
C HIS A 578 12.99 -5.61 -5.86
N GLN A 579 12.50 -6.68 -5.26
CA GLN A 579 11.61 -7.64 -5.92
C GLN A 579 10.16 -7.36 -5.51
N GLY A 580 9.27 -7.24 -6.49
CA GLY A 580 7.84 -7.08 -6.18
C GLY A 580 7.19 -8.46 -6.02
N TYR A 581 6.67 -8.78 -4.85
CA TYR A 581 5.93 -10.02 -4.59
C TYR A 581 4.96 -9.92 -3.43
N ILE A 582 3.98 -10.80 -3.47
CA ILE A 582 3.10 -11.12 -2.36
C ILE A 582 3.16 -12.64 -2.17
N LEU A 583 3.41 -13.08 -0.97
CA LEU A 583 3.36 -14.50 -0.61
C LEU A 583 2.47 -14.67 0.61
N LYS A 584 1.60 -15.65 0.60
CA LYS A 584 0.94 -16.17 1.80
C LYS A 584 1.64 -17.45 2.20
N ASP A 585 2.20 -17.51 3.41
CA ASP A 585 2.94 -18.67 3.90
C ASP A 585 2.00 -19.79 4.41
N GLU A 586 2.58 -20.92 4.84
CA GLU A 586 1.83 -22.07 5.34
C GLU A 586 1.04 -21.83 6.64
N TYR A 587 1.33 -20.75 7.36
CA TYR A 587 0.58 -20.32 8.56
C TYR A 587 -0.48 -19.26 8.23
N GLY A 588 -0.56 -18.83 6.98
CA GLY A 588 -1.50 -17.83 6.52
C GLY A 588 -1.01 -16.38 6.63
N VAL A 589 0.24 -16.16 7.05
CA VAL A 589 0.85 -14.84 7.14
C VAL A 589 1.29 -14.36 5.77
N TYR A 590 0.95 -13.11 5.44
CA TYR A 590 1.36 -12.47 4.20
C TYR A 590 2.72 -11.80 4.34
N HIS A 591 3.53 -11.95 3.29
CA HIS A 591 4.82 -11.31 3.09
C HIS A 591 4.72 -10.41 1.87
N LEU A 592 5.01 -9.12 2.03
CA LEU A 592 4.87 -8.12 0.98
C LEU A 592 6.17 -7.35 0.79
N GLN A 593 6.63 -7.27 -0.44
CA GLN A 593 7.68 -6.35 -0.85
C GLN A 593 7.27 -5.69 -2.17
N ASN A 594 7.31 -4.36 -2.25
CA ASN A 594 7.22 -3.67 -3.53
C ASN A 594 8.58 -3.61 -4.23
N ARG A 595 8.60 -3.16 -5.48
CA ARG A 595 9.82 -3.18 -6.30
C ARG A 595 10.88 -2.18 -5.88
N GLY A 596 10.54 -1.19 -5.05
CA GLY A 596 11.44 -0.09 -4.76
C GLY A 596 11.94 0.62 -6.02
N ASP A 597 13.16 1.15 -5.96
CA ASP A 597 13.97 1.64 -7.10
C ASP A 597 13.18 2.56 -8.06
N ASN A 598 12.54 3.59 -7.54
CA ASN A 598 11.93 4.71 -8.28
C ASN A 598 10.79 4.37 -9.25
N LYS A 599 10.33 3.16 -9.30
CA LYS A 599 9.16 2.83 -10.14
C LYS A 599 7.86 3.06 -9.40
N GLY A 600 7.97 3.72 -8.25
CA GLY A 600 6.88 3.92 -7.34
C GLY A 600 6.20 2.58 -7.06
N GLY A 601 5.80 2.34 -5.90
CA GLY A 601 5.07 1.15 -5.56
C GLY A 601 4.82 1.14 -4.08
N ILE A 602 3.68 0.60 -3.72
CA ILE A 602 3.24 0.46 -2.35
C ILE A 602 2.90 -1.01 -2.15
N SER A 603 3.35 -1.58 -1.05
CA SER A 603 2.81 -2.82 -0.54
C SER A 603 1.59 -2.48 0.31
N HIS A 604 0.40 -2.82 -0.13
CA HIS A 604 -0.83 -2.51 0.56
C HIS A 604 -1.45 -3.78 1.15
N ALA A 605 -1.91 -3.71 2.39
CA ALA A 605 -2.64 -4.78 3.06
C ALA A 605 -3.86 -4.21 3.80
N GLU A 606 -5.04 -4.66 3.42
CA GLU A 606 -6.29 -4.45 4.15
C GLU A 606 -6.45 -5.58 5.16
N VAL A 607 -6.70 -5.26 6.41
CA VAL A 607 -6.86 -6.23 7.50
C VAL A 607 -8.20 -6.05 8.18
N VAL A 608 -8.99 -7.11 8.24
CA VAL A 608 -10.23 -7.16 9.00
C VAL A 608 -9.98 -7.98 10.26
N LEU A 609 -9.96 -7.33 11.40
CA LEU A 609 -9.71 -7.97 12.69
C LEU A 609 -11.01 -8.13 13.49
N ASN A 610 -11.34 -9.37 13.85
CA ASN A 610 -12.42 -9.65 14.78
C ASN A 610 -11.89 -9.53 16.22
N THR A 611 -12.33 -8.50 16.95
CA THR A 611 -11.85 -8.16 18.31
C THR A 611 -12.25 -9.15 19.39
N VAL A 612 -13.18 -10.05 19.11
CA VAL A 612 -13.64 -11.10 20.06
C VAL A 612 -12.85 -12.39 19.90
N THR A 613 -12.60 -12.77 18.64
CA THR A 613 -11.92 -14.04 18.32
C THR A 613 -10.43 -13.88 18.07
N ASN A 614 -9.94 -12.65 17.95
CA ASN A 614 -8.58 -12.29 17.52
C ASN A 614 -8.20 -12.96 16.18
N ARG A 615 -9.17 -13.13 15.30
CA ARG A 615 -8.92 -13.59 13.92
C ARG A 615 -8.79 -12.38 13.03
N ALA A 616 -7.74 -12.39 12.23
CA ALA A 616 -7.53 -11.41 11.17
C ALA A 616 -7.72 -12.08 9.81
N GLU A 617 -8.42 -11.38 8.92
CA GLU A 617 -8.42 -11.66 7.48
C GLU A 617 -7.60 -10.57 6.82
N VAL A 618 -6.68 -10.96 5.94
CA VAL A 618 -5.76 -10.06 5.26
C VAL A 618 -5.98 -10.20 3.77
N ASP A 619 -6.22 -9.07 3.11
CA ASP A 619 -6.09 -8.92 1.67
C ASP A 619 -4.87 -8.07 1.34
N ALA A 620 -4.13 -8.43 0.29
CA ALA A 620 -2.86 -7.80 0.00
C ALA A 620 -2.66 -7.57 -1.50
N GLU A 621 -2.18 -6.37 -1.85
CA GLU A 621 -1.87 -6.00 -3.22
C GLU A 621 -0.55 -5.22 -3.32
N LEU A 622 0.03 -5.20 -4.53
CA LEU A 622 1.11 -4.28 -4.88
C LEU A 622 0.54 -3.18 -5.76
N VAL A 623 0.40 -2.00 -5.20
CA VAL A 623 -0.03 -0.79 -5.91
C VAL A 623 1.16 -0.27 -6.71
N SER A 624 1.10 -0.36 -8.04
CA SER A 624 2.16 0.15 -8.92
C SER A 624 1.97 1.65 -9.20
N HIS A 625 3.04 2.34 -9.57
CA HIS A 625 2.99 3.75 -9.97
C HIS A 625 1.89 4.05 -10.99
N SER A 626 1.62 3.13 -11.94
CA SER A 626 0.56 3.32 -12.95
C SER A 626 -0.86 3.46 -12.38
N GLN A 627 -1.09 3.08 -11.12
CA GLN A 627 -2.40 3.16 -10.47
C GLN A 627 -2.68 4.55 -9.87
N TYR A 628 -1.64 5.36 -9.65
CA TYR A 628 -1.78 6.75 -9.18
C TYR A 628 -1.16 7.78 -10.12
N THR A 629 -0.55 7.35 -11.22
CA THR A 629 -0.07 8.24 -12.30
C THR A 629 -1.22 9.09 -12.86
N GLY A 630 -0.98 10.39 -12.95
CA GLY A 630 -1.96 11.37 -13.44
C GLY A 630 -2.86 11.93 -12.35
N MET A 631 -2.68 11.54 -11.09
CA MET A 631 -3.21 12.32 -9.98
C MET A 631 -2.57 13.72 -9.98
N SER A 632 -3.30 14.70 -9.47
CA SER A 632 -2.68 16.03 -9.26
C SER A 632 -1.58 15.87 -8.21
N GLY A 633 -0.34 16.26 -8.54
CA GLY A 633 0.77 16.23 -7.59
C GLY A 633 0.46 17.07 -6.34
N ASP A 634 1.05 16.69 -5.22
CA ASP A 634 0.88 17.39 -3.95
C ASP A 634 1.91 18.52 -3.80
N SER A 635 1.44 19.74 -3.57
CA SER A 635 2.32 20.92 -3.45
C SER A 635 3.25 20.90 -2.25
N SER A 636 3.01 20.05 -1.24
CA SER A 636 3.90 19.94 -0.09
C SER A 636 5.30 19.41 -0.48
N VAL A 637 5.40 18.66 -1.57
CA VAL A 637 6.69 18.21 -2.12
C VAL A 637 7.49 19.39 -2.69
N GLU A 638 6.83 20.31 -3.40
CA GLU A 638 7.45 21.56 -3.87
C GLU A 638 7.91 22.44 -2.69
N ASP A 639 7.07 22.56 -1.65
CA ASP A 639 7.39 23.31 -0.44
C ASP A 639 8.64 22.75 0.29
N LEU A 640 8.79 21.41 0.31
CA LEU A 640 9.98 20.74 0.85
C LEU A 640 11.22 21.03 0.00
N LEU A 641 11.13 20.96 -1.32
CA LEU A 641 12.22 21.30 -2.22
C LEU A 641 12.64 22.77 -2.05
N GLU A 642 11.69 23.71 -1.90
CA GLU A 642 11.96 25.11 -1.62
C GLU A 642 12.62 25.31 -0.25
N LYS A 643 12.19 24.58 0.79
CA LYS A 643 12.80 24.60 2.13
C LYS A 643 14.30 24.29 2.09
N TYR A 644 14.72 23.40 1.21
CA TYR A 644 16.12 22.96 1.08
C TYR A 644 16.85 23.55 -0.13
N ASP A 645 16.28 24.58 -0.81
CA ASP A 645 16.85 25.17 -2.04
C ASP A 645 18.28 25.67 -1.89
N ASP A 646 18.62 26.27 -0.75
CA ASP A 646 20.00 26.74 -0.45
C ASP A 646 21.03 25.62 -0.51
N ILE A 647 20.64 24.37 -0.24
CA ILE A 647 21.49 23.18 -0.25
C ILE A 647 21.45 22.50 -1.63
N ILE A 648 20.27 22.39 -2.24
CA ILE A 648 20.02 21.62 -3.47
C ILE A 648 20.37 22.42 -4.73
N SER A 649 19.96 23.69 -4.81
CA SER A 649 20.11 24.53 -5.99
C SER A 649 21.57 24.68 -6.49
N PRO A 650 22.61 24.72 -5.64
CA PRO A 650 23.99 24.72 -6.11
C PRO A 650 24.36 23.50 -6.96
N ALA A 651 23.83 22.31 -6.63
CA ALA A 651 24.11 21.08 -7.35
C ALA A 651 23.37 21.00 -8.69
N ASN A 652 22.26 21.71 -8.85
CA ASN A 652 21.47 21.75 -10.08
C ASN A 652 22.05 22.71 -11.13
N LYS A 653 23.15 23.42 -10.82
CA LYS A 653 23.83 24.26 -11.80
C LYS A 653 24.57 23.45 -12.83
N VAL A 654 24.42 23.82 -14.10
CA VAL A 654 25.16 23.21 -15.21
C VAL A 654 26.66 23.39 -14.99
N ILE A 655 27.37 22.28 -14.96
CA ILE A 655 28.84 22.22 -14.80
C ILE A 655 29.57 21.97 -16.11
N GLY A 656 28.89 21.47 -17.14
CA GLY A 656 29.47 21.21 -18.45
C GLY A 656 28.45 20.61 -19.42
N TYR A 657 28.95 20.09 -20.54
CA TYR A 657 28.13 19.53 -21.61
C TYR A 657 28.61 18.16 -22.05
N ASN A 658 27.69 17.21 -22.13
CA ASN A 658 27.96 15.86 -22.68
C ASN A 658 27.47 15.77 -24.12
N LYS A 659 28.39 15.58 -25.06
CA LYS A 659 28.10 15.57 -26.49
C LYS A 659 27.27 14.36 -26.95
N SER A 660 27.38 13.22 -26.27
CA SER A 660 26.73 12.00 -26.69
C SER A 660 26.42 11.11 -25.50
N TYR A 661 25.35 10.29 -25.62
CA TYR A 661 25.02 9.29 -24.61
C TYR A 661 26.22 8.47 -24.15
N LYS A 662 26.37 8.33 -22.84
CA LYS A 662 27.39 7.52 -22.16
C LYS A 662 26.70 6.45 -21.32
N ASN A 663 27.00 5.19 -21.61
CA ASN A 663 26.50 4.08 -20.80
C ASN A 663 27.32 3.87 -19.53
N SER A 664 26.80 3.06 -18.59
CA SER A 664 27.46 2.72 -17.34
C SER A 664 28.89 2.20 -17.55
N TYR A 665 29.10 1.35 -18.53
CA TYR A 665 30.44 0.80 -18.83
C TYR A 665 31.47 1.91 -19.14
N TYR A 666 31.09 2.87 -20.00
CA TYR A 666 31.95 4.00 -20.34
C TYR A 666 32.26 4.87 -19.11
N LEU A 667 31.23 5.15 -18.29
CA LEU A 667 31.37 6.01 -17.10
C LEU A 667 32.29 5.36 -16.04
N CYS A 668 32.10 4.06 -15.77
CA CYS A 668 32.96 3.33 -14.84
C CYS A 668 34.41 3.21 -15.37
N GLN A 669 34.60 3.04 -16.67
CA GLN A 669 35.96 3.04 -17.27
C GLN A 669 36.59 4.43 -17.14
N LEU A 670 35.85 5.51 -17.41
CA LEU A 670 36.32 6.88 -17.21
C LEU A 670 36.71 7.15 -15.76
N MET A 671 35.94 6.63 -14.80
CA MET A 671 36.30 6.74 -13.38
C MET A 671 37.63 6.03 -13.08
N ALA A 672 37.85 4.85 -13.64
CA ALA A 672 39.12 4.14 -13.49
C ALA A 672 40.29 4.90 -14.10
N ASP A 673 40.07 5.57 -15.25
CA ASP A 673 41.06 6.44 -15.88
C ASP A 673 41.41 7.63 -14.96
N LEU A 674 40.38 8.29 -14.40
CA LEU A 674 40.58 9.42 -13.47
C LEU A 674 41.30 9.01 -12.17
N TYR A 675 41.01 7.81 -11.62
CA TYR A 675 41.72 7.28 -10.46
C TYR A 675 43.23 7.11 -10.76
N TYR A 676 43.52 6.55 -11.94
CA TYR A 676 44.90 6.36 -12.35
C TYR A 676 45.64 7.70 -12.51
N ASP A 677 45.04 8.65 -13.23
CA ASP A 677 45.64 9.96 -13.52
C ASP A 677 45.93 10.73 -12.23
N ILE A 678 44.98 10.83 -11.33
CA ILE A 678 45.14 11.49 -10.03
C ILE A 678 46.18 10.75 -9.16
N GLY A 679 46.12 9.43 -9.14
CA GLY A 679 47.09 8.64 -8.38
C GLY A 679 48.54 8.84 -8.86
N VAL A 680 48.76 8.95 -10.16
CA VAL A 680 50.07 9.23 -10.73
C VAL A 680 50.49 10.68 -10.45
N GLU A 681 49.56 11.63 -10.50
CA GLU A 681 49.82 13.04 -10.18
C GLU A 681 50.20 13.22 -8.71
N GLU A 682 49.48 12.60 -7.79
CA GLU A 682 49.66 12.81 -6.34
C GLU A 682 50.80 11.97 -5.76
N TRP A 683 50.94 10.70 -6.17
CA TRP A 683 51.83 9.76 -5.52
C TRP A 683 52.89 9.16 -6.48
N GLY A 684 52.88 9.50 -7.77
CA GLY A 684 53.78 8.88 -8.78
C GLY A 684 55.24 9.20 -8.57
N ASP A 685 55.60 10.25 -7.83
CA ASP A 685 57.00 10.57 -7.48
C ASP A 685 57.58 9.65 -6.38
N GLU A 686 56.71 9.05 -5.55
CA GLU A 686 57.10 8.19 -4.42
C GLU A 686 56.82 6.70 -4.67
N TYR A 687 55.76 6.40 -5.45
CA TYR A 687 55.28 5.04 -5.66
C TYR A 687 55.16 4.71 -7.17
N ASP A 688 55.62 3.54 -7.58
CA ASP A 688 55.37 3.02 -8.91
C ASP A 688 53.89 2.54 -9.01
N ILE A 689 52.98 3.41 -9.42
CA ILE A 689 51.55 3.09 -9.57
C ILE A 689 51.33 2.15 -10.75
N VAL A 690 50.75 0.98 -10.48
CA VAL A 690 50.54 -0.06 -11.49
C VAL A 690 49.21 0.14 -12.21
N LEU A 691 48.17 0.53 -11.51
CA LEU A 691 46.83 0.77 -12.06
C LEU A 691 45.96 1.65 -11.14
N GLY A 692 44.94 2.27 -11.75
CA GLY A 692 43.78 2.85 -11.06
C GLY A 692 42.50 2.05 -11.39
N GLY A 693 41.53 2.05 -10.48
CA GLY A 693 40.24 1.44 -10.72
C GLY A 693 39.72 0.57 -9.57
N GLY A 694 38.75 -0.26 -9.83
CA GLY A 694 38.14 -1.09 -8.80
C GLY A 694 36.80 -1.68 -9.18
N TYR A 695 36.01 -2.07 -8.17
CA TYR A 695 34.64 -2.52 -8.31
C TYR A 695 33.74 -1.30 -8.43
N LEU A 696 33.55 -0.80 -9.64
CA LEU A 696 32.83 0.43 -9.94
C LEU A 696 31.48 0.13 -10.58
N SER A 697 30.47 0.86 -10.16
CA SER A 697 29.11 0.79 -10.75
C SER A 697 28.42 2.15 -10.69
N THR A 698 27.68 2.48 -11.73
CA THR A 698 26.77 3.62 -11.69
C THR A 698 25.46 3.22 -11.00
N ARG A 699 24.82 4.18 -10.36
CA ARG A 699 23.45 4.07 -9.85
C ARG A 699 22.47 4.74 -10.80
N SER A 700 21.19 4.63 -10.49
CA SER A 700 20.12 5.23 -11.30
C SER A 700 20.37 6.74 -11.53
N PRO A 701 20.30 7.24 -12.79
CA PRO A 701 19.76 6.61 -14.00
C PRO A 701 20.70 5.67 -14.75
N TYR A 702 21.80 5.22 -14.18
CA TYR A 702 22.85 4.33 -14.71
C TYR A 702 23.67 4.88 -15.87
N ASN A 703 23.15 5.82 -16.65
CA ASN A 703 23.71 6.33 -17.87
C ASN A 703 23.63 7.86 -17.90
N LEU A 704 24.50 8.52 -18.66
CA LEU A 704 24.47 9.96 -18.85
C LEU A 704 23.99 10.30 -20.26
N SER A 705 22.85 11.02 -20.35
CA SER A 705 22.31 11.49 -21.61
C SER A 705 23.17 12.59 -22.24
N ALA A 706 23.01 12.82 -23.57
CA ALA A 706 23.59 13.98 -24.22
C ALA A 706 22.83 15.25 -23.77
N GLY A 707 23.56 16.33 -23.52
CA GLY A 707 23.00 17.61 -23.08
C GLY A 707 23.85 18.30 -22.02
N ASP A 708 23.26 19.28 -21.38
CA ASP A 708 23.81 19.94 -20.20
C ASP A 708 23.93 18.93 -19.06
N VAL A 709 25.00 19.04 -18.28
CA VAL A 709 25.27 18.17 -17.14
C VAL A 709 25.39 19.02 -15.89
N THR A 710 24.72 18.61 -14.85
CA THR A 710 24.77 19.23 -13.52
C THR A 710 25.63 18.40 -12.55
N TYR A 711 25.99 18.98 -11.40
CA TYR A 711 26.63 18.19 -10.33
C TYR A 711 25.65 17.14 -9.77
N ALA A 712 24.36 17.45 -9.74
CA ALA A 712 23.31 16.52 -9.31
C ALA A 712 23.26 15.25 -10.19
N ASP A 713 23.44 15.39 -11.52
CA ASP A 713 23.54 14.24 -12.43
C ASP A 713 24.73 13.34 -12.09
N VAL A 714 25.89 13.96 -11.81
CA VAL A 714 27.10 13.23 -11.42
C VAL A 714 26.93 12.52 -10.08
N GLN A 715 26.29 13.19 -9.11
CA GLN A 715 26.02 12.63 -7.80
C GLN A 715 25.00 11.48 -7.85
N ALA A 716 23.98 11.57 -8.70
CA ALA A 716 23.03 10.48 -8.92
C ALA A 716 23.71 9.22 -9.52
N LEU A 717 24.68 9.42 -10.41
CA LEU A 717 25.45 8.31 -11.02
C LEU A 717 26.42 7.65 -10.02
N PHE A 718 27.08 8.42 -9.17
CA PHE A 718 28.07 7.97 -8.19
C PHE A 718 27.76 8.57 -6.80
N PRO A 719 26.71 8.09 -6.13
CA PRO A 719 26.16 8.76 -4.95
C PRO A 719 26.98 8.56 -3.67
N PHE A 720 27.88 7.58 -3.65
CA PHE A 720 28.59 7.21 -2.41
C PHE A 720 29.74 8.16 -2.08
N ASP A 721 29.91 8.45 -0.81
CA ASP A 721 31.02 9.24 -0.26
C ASP A 721 32.25 8.34 -0.04
N ASN A 722 32.64 7.61 -1.10
CA ASN A 722 33.86 6.80 -1.07
C ASN A 722 35.10 7.69 -1.07
N GLN A 723 36.15 7.28 -0.37
CA GLN A 723 37.45 7.93 -0.42
C GLN A 723 38.33 7.34 -1.50
N LEU A 724 39.20 8.11 -2.12
CA LEU A 724 40.19 7.61 -3.03
C LEU A 724 41.47 7.25 -2.24
N LEU A 725 41.96 6.02 -2.42
CA LEU A 725 43.00 5.42 -1.61
C LEU A 725 44.16 4.93 -2.45
N LEU A 726 45.38 5.23 -2.02
CA LEU A 726 46.59 4.53 -2.41
C LEU A 726 46.66 3.23 -1.59
N CYS A 727 46.67 2.09 -2.27
CA CYS A 727 46.74 0.78 -1.63
C CYS A 727 47.95 -0.01 -2.09
N SER A 728 48.55 -0.78 -1.20
CA SER A 728 49.54 -1.81 -1.55
C SER A 728 48.90 -3.19 -1.66
N ILE A 729 49.35 -3.99 -2.65
CA ILE A 729 48.80 -5.31 -2.94
C ILE A 729 49.91 -6.30 -3.32
N LYS A 730 49.79 -7.56 -2.86
CA LYS A 730 50.70 -8.62 -3.34
C LYS A 730 50.37 -9.08 -4.76
N GLY A 731 51.41 -9.39 -5.56
CA GLY A 731 51.25 -9.76 -6.97
C GLY A 731 50.31 -10.96 -7.21
N VAL A 732 50.28 -11.93 -6.29
CA VAL A 732 49.33 -13.04 -6.38
C VAL A 732 47.86 -12.56 -6.37
N TYR A 733 47.55 -11.54 -5.55
CA TYR A 733 46.20 -10.97 -5.45
C TYR A 733 45.93 -9.95 -6.57
N LEU A 734 46.93 -9.14 -6.95
CA LEU A 734 46.86 -8.25 -8.12
C LEU A 734 46.44 -9.03 -9.37
N LYS A 735 47.03 -10.22 -9.57
CA LYS A 735 46.69 -11.10 -10.70
C LYS A 735 45.23 -11.61 -10.61
N SER A 736 44.82 -12.10 -9.44
CA SER A 736 43.54 -12.77 -9.29
C SER A 736 42.36 -11.79 -9.22
N ARG A 737 42.59 -10.56 -8.80
CA ARG A 737 41.52 -9.55 -8.63
C ARG A 737 41.44 -8.61 -9.84
N PHE A 738 42.53 -7.99 -10.21
CA PHE A 738 42.52 -6.94 -11.24
C PHE A 738 42.88 -7.44 -12.64
N PHE A 739 43.76 -8.44 -12.77
CA PHE A 739 44.16 -8.93 -14.07
C PHE A 739 43.52 -10.26 -14.50
N ALA A 740 42.58 -10.77 -13.75
CA ALA A 740 41.86 -12.00 -14.09
C ALA A 740 40.98 -11.80 -15.33
N THR A 741 41.09 -12.70 -16.29
CA THR A 741 40.19 -12.70 -17.46
C THR A 741 38.79 -13.17 -17.04
N GLY A 742 37.77 -12.38 -17.36
CA GLY A 742 36.39 -12.74 -17.13
C GLY A 742 35.77 -12.15 -15.83
N ASN A 743 36.48 -11.29 -15.11
CA ASN A 743 35.92 -10.51 -14.04
C ASN A 743 35.35 -9.22 -14.63
N ASN A 744 34.05 -9.24 -14.98
CA ASN A 744 33.39 -8.11 -15.63
C ASN A 744 33.01 -6.98 -14.65
N ASP A 745 33.26 -7.18 -13.34
CA ASP A 745 32.84 -6.25 -12.29
C ASP A 745 33.94 -5.25 -11.91
N TYR A 746 35.18 -5.43 -12.45
CA TYR A 746 36.30 -4.55 -12.17
C TYR A 746 36.66 -3.73 -13.42
N TYR A 747 36.68 -2.42 -13.24
CA TYR A 747 37.16 -1.46 -14.24
C TYR A 747 38.58 -1.02 -13.85
N ILE A 748 39.51 -1.05 -14.77
CA ILE A 748 40.89 -0.72 -14.49
C ILE A 748 41.52 0.11 -15.63
N CYS A 749 42.40 1.05 -15.28
CA CYS A 749 43.25 1.81 -16.15
C CYS A 749 44.70 1.62 -15.75
N TYR A 750 45.62 1.53 -16.71
CA TYR A 750 47.08 1.45 -16.52
C TYR A 750 47.81 1.83 -17.79
N ASP A 751 49.05 2.29 -17.63
CA ASP A 751 49.95 2.65 -18.72
C ASP A 751 50.90 1.50 -19.18
N ASP A 752 51.98 1.83 -19.86
CA ASP A 752 53.00 0.88 -20.31
C ASP A 752 53.72 0.17 -19.14
N TYR A 753 53.87 0.84 -17.97
CA TYR A 753 54.42 0.20 -16.78
C TYR A 753 53.47 -0.84 -16.21
N GLY A 754 52.22 -0.52 -16.11
CA GLY A 754 51.17 -1.48 -15.71
C GLY A 754 51.07 -2.67 -16.65
N ASN A 755 51.17 -2.44 -17.95
CA ASN A 755 51.28 -3.47 -18.97
C ASN A 755 52.54 -4.37 -18.79
N TYR A 756 53.66 -3.78 -18.51
CA TYR A 756 54.90 -4.52 -18.22
C TYR A 756 54.75 -5.39 -16.98
N VAL A 757 54.18 -4.83 -15.89
CA VAL A 757 53.88 -5.57 -14.64
C VAL A 757 52.93 -6.71 -14.90
N LYS A 758 51.86 -6.51 -15.66
CA LYS A 758 50.86 -7.55 -15.98
C LYS A 758 51.51 -8.75 -16.70
N GLN A 759 52.48 -8.49 -17.61
CA GLN A 759 53.17 -9.52 -18.35
C GLN A 759 54.30 -10.21 -17.55
N ASN A 760 54.94 -9.49 -16.61
CA ASN A 760 56.12 -9.95 -15.86
C ASN A 760 55.86 -10.01 -14.34
N LEU A 761 54.62 -10.26 -13.95
CA LEU A 761 54.17 -10.19 -12.57
C LEU A 761 54.95 -11.14 -11.64
N ASN A 762 55.56 -10.60 -10.59
CA ASN A 762 56.13 -11.38 -9.49
C ASN A 762 55.04 -11.60 -8.39
N PRO A 763 54.55 -12.84 -8.18
CA PRO A 763 53.49 -13.10 -7.19
C PRO A 763 53.82 -12.69 -5.76
N SER A 764 55.12 -12.62 -5.40
CA SER A 764 55.60 -12.28 -4.06
C SER A 764 55.92 -10.79 -3.86
N ALA A 765 56.03 -10.01 -4.94
CA ALA A 765 56.29 -8.60 -4.87
C ALA A 765 55.07 -7.82 -4.35
N THR A 766 55.32 -6.63 -3.83
CA THR A 766 54.28 -5.66 -3.48
C THR A 766 54.16 -4.64 -4.60
N TYR A 767 52.96 -4.27 -4.97
CA TYR A 767 52.62 -3.31 -6.02
C TYR A 767 51.66 -2.26 -5.43
N TYR A 768 51.56 -1.10 -6.05
CA TYR A 768 50.72 0.01 -5.62
C TYR A 768 49.61 0.26 -6.63
N VAL A 769 48.39 0.45 -6.12
CA VAL A 769 47.17 0.64 -6.92
C VAL A 769 46.33 1.74 -6.30
N ILE A 770 45.56 2.44 -7.14
CA ILE A 770 44.61 3.45 -6.71
C ILE A 770 43.20 2.87 -6.80
N VAL A 771 42.49 2.86 -5.69
CA VAL A 771 41.14 2.33 -5.59
C VAL A 771 40.27 3.23 -4.71
N ASP A 772 38.97 3.09 -4.79
CA ASP A 772 38.08 3.71 -3.80
C ASP A 772 38.00 2.88 -2.50
N SER A 773 37.49 3.49 -1.45
CA SER A 773 37.36 2.86 -0.13
C SER A 773 36.44 1.63 -0.19
N TYR A 774 35.39 1.64 -1.02
CA TYR A 774 34.54 0.48 -1.20
C TYR A 774 35.31 -0.71 -1.76
N THR A 775 36.08 -0.51 -2.83
CA THR A 775 36.94 -1.55 -3.42
C THR A 775 38.00 -2.06 -2.43
N ALA A 776 38.57 -1.15 -1.63
CA ALA A 776 39.57 -1.51 -0.63
C ALA A 776 38.99 -2.41 0.48
N TYR A 777 37.81 -2.08 0.96
CA TYR A 777 37.16 -2.79 2.05
C TYR A 777 36.38 -4.04 1.60
N TYR A 778 35.92 -4.10 0.34
CA TYR A 778 35.27 -5.29 -0.21
C TYR A 778 36.22 -6.50 -0.30
N ALA A 779 37.52 -6.28 -0.40
CA ALA A 779 38.54 -7.32 -0.38
C ALA A 779 39.60 -7.08 0.72
N PRO A 780 39.22 -6.98 2.00
CA PRO A 780 40.06 -6.46 3.09
C PRO A 780 41.36 -7.23 3.33
N ASN A 781 41.42 -8.50 2.91
CA ASN A 781 42.60 -9.34 3.14
C ASN A 781 43.67 -9.20 2.03
N HIS A 782 43.46 -8.33 1.05
CA HIS A 782 44.30 -8.28 -0.15
C HIS A 782 44.89 -6.89 -0.41
N LEU A 783 44.21 -5.85 0.00
CA LEU A 783 44.64 -4.46 -0.12
C LEU A 783 45.01 -3.94 1.27
N THR A 784 46.11 -3.17 1.33
CA THR A 784 46.49 -2.46 2.55
C THR A 784 46.56 -0.99 2.20
N VAL A 785 45.76 -0.16 2.85
CA VAL A 785 45.77 1.29 2.67
C VAL A 785 47.14 1.84 3.06
N VAL A 786 47.71 2.64 2.22
CA VAL A 786 48.99 3.33 2.41
C VAL A 786 48.74 4.80 2.72
N GLU A 787 47.93 5.44 1.87
CA GLU A 787 47.59 6.85 2.00
C GLU A 787 46.16 7.07 1.46
N GLU A 788 45.55 8.16 1.92
CA GLU A 788 44.20 8.63 1.51
C GLU A 788 44.39 9.95 0.74
N TYR A 789 43.67 10.09 -0.39
CA TYR A 789 43.55 11.37 -1.08
C TYR A 789 42.68 12.33 -0.29
N ALA A 790 42.80 13.62 -0.54
CA ALA A 790 42.11 14.68 0.16
C ALA A 790 40.71 14.26 0.71
N PRO A 791 40.49 14.22 2.04
CA PRO A 791 39.33 13.56 2.64
C PRO A 791 37.98 14.21 2.31
N ASP A 792 37.99 15.46 1.83
CA ASP A 792 36.77 16.19 1.44
C ASP A 792 36.50 16.12 -0.08
N ILE A 793 37.27 15.33 -0.84
CA ILE A 793 37.12 15.16 -2.29
C ILE A 793 36.76 13.69 -2.59
N PHE A 794 35.56 13.49 -3.11
CA PHE A 794 35.10 12.18 -3.47
C PHE A 794 35.40 11.85 -4.95
N PRO A 795 35.45 10.57 -5.33
CA PRO A 795 35.67 10.18 -6.72
C PRO A 795 34.71 10.85 -7.72
N ARG A 796 33.47 11.08 -7.37
CA ARG A 796 32.51 11.82 -8.23
C ARG A 796 32.94 13.27 -8.49
N ASP A 797 33.70 13.90 -7.58
CA ASP A 797 34.17 15.28 -7.77
C ASP A 797 35.23 15.35 -8.85
N LEU A 798 36.03 14.28 -9.01
CA LEU A 798 36.96 14.13 -10.13
C LEU A 798 36.22 14.09 -11.46
N LEU A 799 35.13 13.34 -11.54
CA LEU A 799 34.28 13.29 -12.75
C LEU A 799 33.63 14.67 -13.01
N ALA A 800 33.10 15.30 -11.97
CA ALA A 800 32.51 16.64 -12.09
C ALA A 800 33.54 17.67 -12.60
N GLN A 801 34.79 17.59 -12.11
CA GLN A 801 35.88 18.48 -12.55
C GLN A 801 36.26 18.16 -14.03
N HIS A 802 36.40 16.90 -14.38
CA HIS A 802 36.64 16.48 -15.75
C HIS A 802 35.58 17.01 -16.73
N ILE A 803 34.31 16.99 -16.35
CA ILE A 803 33.19 17.55 -17.13
C ILE A 803 33.32 19.08 -17.26
N LYS A 804 33.63 19.80 -16.17
CA LYS A 804 33.90 21.25 -16.19
C LYS A 804 35.01 21.64 -17.14
N ASP A 805 36.03 20.83 -17.25
CA ASP A 805 37.19 21.02 -18.12
C ASP A 805 36.91 20.61 -19.59
N GLY A 806 35.66 20.23 -19.91
CA GLY A 806 35.22 19.89 -21.26
C GLY A 806 35.50 18.46 -21.69
N GLY A 807 35.82 17.54 -20.76
CA GLY A 807 36.20 16.17 -21.05
C GLY A 807 35.10 15.29 -21.70
N LEU A 808 33.83 15.70 -21.66
CA LEU A 808 32.73 15.02 -22.36
C LEU A 808 32.20 15.79 -23.56
N SER A 809 32.75 16.97 -23.86
CA SER A 809 32.29 17.91 -24.90
C SER A 809 32.72 17.51 -26.34
#